data_4ae2ea9763cea8030bfd5f999c708aab
#
_entry.id   4ae2ea9763cea8030bfd5f999c708aab
#
_cell.length_a   1.000
_cell.length_b   1.000
_cell.length_c   1.000
_cell.angle_alpha   90.00
_cell.angle_beta   90.00
_cell.angle_gamma   90.00
#
_symmetry.space_group_name_H-M   'P 1'
#
loop_
_entity.id
_entity.type
_entity.pdbx_description
1 polymer ?
#
loop_
_entity_poly.entity_id
_entity_poly.type
_entity_poly.pdbx_seq_one_letter_code
_entity_poly.pdbx_strand_id
1 'polypeptide(L)'
;FLTEIAVEGMPELLDDIDAVLASLGGGLDPDRAPIRFGSWVGGDRDGNPNVTPDTTVAVLAFQRQRALRILVEEIEGLSSELSVSFAVREVTAELAEAIAADHERFPELTARFDRLSAGEPYRQRLAVIHRRLLEAAEPVPGPAAYGSAADLARDLAVIARSLEANQGGLLARGRLARVRRIVALIGFDLATLDIREHSERHHRALDGLFAPLGIDYAGLSATERAVLLAEELAGPRPLALPGRCLEDGAEDVLELFRVLRRQMDLRGDQIVQSYIVSMTRGADDLLAPAVLAREAGLLDLGAGVARLGFVPLFETIDDLRAAGRVLRELLAVEPYRRLVELRGGVQEVMVGYSDSNKDGGITTSQWEIHKALRAIAEVSAATGVRMTVFHGRGGTVGRGGGPTHAAILGQPPGAVSGAVKVTEQGEVIADKYGLPRLAHRNLDLAFAAVVEASLAHRSPRHAPEVTSRWDAVMEVASNAAYGAYRGFLQAPGLVEYFRTSTPVEELAEMNIGSRPARRGAADDGIDGLRAIPWVFGWTQSRQIVPGWFGVGAGLAAARAEGMGPDLDDMYESWQFFRTFVSNVEMTLFKTDLAIAHHYVATLVDPALHCHFDAVCAEYERTVAEVTALTGRGLLEDLPILRRALAVRDAYLDPINVLQVDLLARYRGRRAGSPDTDERLLRTLLLTVNGVAAGMRNTG
;
A
#
# COMPACT_ATOMS: atom_id res chain seq x y z
N PHE A 1 5.31 6.41 -14.19
CA PHE A 1 6.16 5.54 -13.34
C PHE A 1 5.83 4.06 -13.53
N LEU A 2 4.61 3.61 -13.16
CA LEU A 2 4.26 2.17 -13.21
C LEU A 2 4.49 1.57 -14.61
N THR A 3 4.14 2.29 -15.66
CA THR A 3 4.38 1.87 -17.05
C THR A 3 5.88 1.67 -17.33
N GLU A 4 6.70 2.66 -16.99
CA GLU A 4 8.17 2.59 -17.20
C GLU A 4 8.80 1.46 -16.39
N ILE A 5 8.37 1.30 -15.13
CA ILE A 5 8.83 0.20 -14.29
C ILE A 5 8.46 -1.15 -14.89
N ALA A 6 7.21 -1.32 -15.33
CA ALA A 6 6.72 -2.58 -15.88
C ALA A 6 7.40 -2.96 -17.19
N VAL A 7 7.73 -1.98 -18.04
CA VAL A 7 8.33 -2.21 -19.36
C VAL A 7 9.85 -2.25 -19.29
N GLU A 8 10.50 -1.40 -18.51
CA GLU A 8 11.96 -1.29 -18.48
C GLU A 8 12.60 -1.97 -17.27
N GLY A 9 12.18 -1.59 -16.05
CA GLY A 9 12.87 -2.03 -14.83
C GLY A 9 12.56 -3.47 -14.41
N MET A 10 11.31 -3.91 -14.54
CA MET A 10 10.91 -5.24 -14.07
C MET A 10 11.45 -6.39 -14.91
N PRO A 11 11.43 -6.34 -16.25
CA PRO A 11 12.02 -7.44 -17.02
C PRO A 11 13.49 -7.68 -16.71
N GLU A 12 14.29 -6.62 -16.53
CA GLU A 12 15.70 -6.72 -16.14
C GLU A 12 15.86 -7.38 -14.76
N LEU A 13 15.07 -6.94 -13.77
CA LEU A 13 15.08 -7.56 -12.44
C LEU A 13 14.70 -9.06 -12.50
N LEU A 14 13.70 -9.42 -13.29
CA LEU A 14 13.29 -10.81 -13.43
C LEU A 14 14.34 -11.65 -14.18
N ASP A 15 15.10 -11.05 -15.09
CA ASP A 15 16.25 -11.70 -15.74
C ASP A 15 17.37 -11.97 -14.72
N ASP A 16 17.67 -11.01 -13.83
CA ASP A 16 18.66 -11.18 -12.76
C ASP A 16 18.25 -12.28 -11.77
N ILE A 17 16.99 -12.30 -11.35
CA ILE A 17 16.42 -13.35 -10.50
C ILE A 17 16.53 -14.72 -11.19
N ASP A 18 16.18 -14.82 -12.47
CA ASP A 18 16.28 -16.05 -13.24
C ASP A 18 17.72 -16.55 -13.35
N ALA A 19 18.69 -15.64 -13.59
CA ALA A 19 20.12 -15.97 -13.64
C ALA A 19 20.63 -16.54 -12.29
N VAL A 20 20.18 -15.96 -11.18
CA VAL A 20 20.52 -16.49 -9.83
C VAL A 20 19.91 -17.87 -9.64
N LEU A 21 18.63 -18.05 -9.95
CA LEU A 21 17.94 -19.35 -9.84
C LEU A 21 18.59 -20.41 -10.74
N ALA A 22 18.99 -20.04 -11.94
CA ALA A 22 19.68 -20.94 -12.88
C ALA A 22 21.02 -21.42 -12.30
N SER A 23 21.76 -20.55 -11.58
CA SER A 23 23.00 -20.93 -10.91
C SER A 23 22.79 -21.96 -9.78
N LEU A 24 21.56 -22.03 -9.25
CA LEU A 24 21.13 -22.98 -8.21
C LEU A 24 20.44 -24.22 -8.79
N GLY A 25 20.42 -24.37 -10.13
CA GLY A 25 19.79 -25.50 -10.83
C GLY A 25 18.26 -25.34 -11.01
N GLY A 26 17.72 -24.14 -10.82
CA GLY A 26 16.31 -23.78 -11.04
C GLY A 26 16.13 -22.87 -12.24
N GLY A 27 15.01 -22.14 -12.27
CA GLY A 27 14.71 -21.09 -13.26
C GLY A 27 13.40 -20.40 -12.92
N LEU A 28 13.22 -19.20 -13.42
CA LEU A 28 11.97 -18.43 -13.30
C LEU A 28 11.16 -18.58 -14.59
N ASP A 29 9.98 -19.18 -14.46
CA ASP A 29 9.02 -19.25 -15.58
C ASP A 29 8.64 -17.80 -16.01
N PRO A 30 8.85 -17.43 -17.30
CA PRO A 30 8.51 -16.09 -17.78
C PRO A 30 7.03 -15.71 -17.62
N ASP A 31 6.13 -16.69 -17.50
CA ASP A 31 4.71 -16.46 -17.28
C ASP A 31 4.33 -16.26 -15.81
N ARG A 32 5.31 -16.23 -14.92
CA ARG A 32 5.12 -15.94 -13.49
C ARG A 32 5.69 -14.58 -13.09
N ALA A 33 4.89 -13.81 -12.32
CA ALA A 33 5.30 -12.54 -11.74
C ALA A 33 5.41 -12.68 -10.22
N PRO A 34 6.64 -12.79 -9.66
CA PRO A 34 6.85 -12.85 -8.20
C PRO A 34 6.58 -11.51 -7.52
N ILE A 35 6.62 -10.41 -8.28
CA ILE A 35 6.27 -9.06 -7.83
C ILE A 35 5.05 -8.61 -8.61
N ARG A 36 4.06 -8.05 -7.91
CA ARG A 36 2.83 -7.53 -8.51
C ARG A 36 2.57 -6.12 -8.02
N PHE A 37 1.86 -5.34 -8.84
CA PHE A 37 1.47 -3.98 -8.50
C PHE A 37 -0.02 -3.88 -8.21
N GLY A 38 -0.34 -3.07 -7.19
CA GLY A 38 -1.69 -2.66 -6.86
C GLY A 38 -1.87 -1.15 -6.99
N SER A 39 -3.10 -0.69 -7.03
CA SER A 39 -3.46 0.73 -7.06
C SER A 39 -4.61 0.99 -6.10
N TRP A 40 -4.61 2.16 -5.47
CA TRP A 40 -5.72 2.66 -4.64
C TRP A 40 -6.52 3.77 -5.33
N VAL A 41 -6.01 4.26 -6.47
CA VAL A 41 -6.64 5.35 -7.22
C VAL A 41 -8.00 4.89 -7.75
N GLY A 42 -9.07 5.53 -7.28
CA GLY A 42 -10.44 5.17 -7.64
C GLY A 42 -11.04 3.99 -6.85
N GLY A 43 -10.30 3.46 -5.85
CA GLY A 43 -10.76 2.38 -4.97
C GLY A 43 -10.87 2.78 -3.50
N ASP A 44 -10.19 3.84 -3.08
CA ASP A 44 -10.20 4.31 -1.70
C ASP A 44 -11.37 5.25 -1.42
N ARG A 45 -12.45 4.70 -0.83
CA ARG A 45 -13.69 5.40 -0.55
C ARG A 45 -13.81 5.88 0.90
N ASP A 46 -12.94 5.43 1.80
CA ASP A 46 -13.01 5.78 3.22
C ASP A 46 -12.91 7.30 3.43
N GLY A 47 -14.06 7.92 3.69
CA GLY A 47 -14.21 9.37 3.85
C GLY A 47 -13.82 10.20 2.63
N ASN A 48 -13.92 9.63 1.42
CA ASN A 48 -13.71 10.34 0.16
C ASN A 48 -14.99 10.34 -0.68
N PRO A 49 -15.77 11.42 -0.69
CA PRO A 49 -17.03 11.50 -1.43
C PRO A 49 -16.83 11.52 -2.95
N ASN A 50 -15.61 11.79 -3.44
CA ASN A 50 -15.31 11.88 -4.86
C ASN A 50 -15.07 10.51 -5.52
N VAL A 51 -14.86 9.45 -4.72
CA VAL A 51 -14.70 8.08 -5.22
C VAL A 51 -16.05 7.38 -5.20
N THR A 52 -16.78 7.51 -6.30
CA THR A 52 -18.06 6.85 -6.55
C THR A 52 -17.87 5.52 -7.28
N PRO A 53 -18.91 4.66 -7.40
CA PRO A 53 -18.85 3.47 -8.25
C PRO A 53 -18.47 3.79 -9.70
N ASP A 54 -18.93 4.91 -10.26
CA ASP A 54 -18.58 5.35 -11.62
C ASP A 54 -17.10 5.73 -11.74
N THR A 55 -16.54 6.37 -10.71
CA THR A 55 -15.09 6.66 -10.64
C THR A 55 -14.29 5.36 -10.69
N THR A 56 -14.72 4.33 -9.98
CA THR A 56 -14.08 3.01 -9.99
C THR A 56 -14.12 2.39 -11.40
N VAL A 57 -15.26 2.45 -12.08
CA VAL A 57 -15.40 1.97 -13.48
C VAL A 57 -14.46 2.72 -14.42
N ALA A 58 -14.42 4.05 -14.31
CA ALA A 58 -13.57 4.90 -15.16
C ALA A 58 -12.08 4.58 -14.99
N VAL A 59 -11.64 4.36 -13.75
CA VAL A 59 -10.24 3.99 -13.45
C VAL A 59 -9.89 2.62 -13.99
N LEU A 60 -10.74 1.61 -13.79
CA LEU A 60 -10.53 0.27 -14.36
C LEU A 60 -10.47 0.30 -15.89
N ALA A 61 -11.31 1.14 -16.55
CA ALA A 61 -11.26 1.31 -17.99
C ALA A 61 -9.96 1.97 -18.44
N PHE A 62 -9.49 3.02 -17.73
CA PHE A 62 -8.23 3.69 -18.02
C PHE A 62 -7.02 2.74 -17.87
N GLN A 63 -6.97 1.97 -16.78
CA GLN A 63 -5.91 0.99 -16.55
C GLN A 63 -5.84 -0.05 -17.67
N ARG A 64 -7.01 -0.61 -18.07
CA ARG A 64 -7.09 -1.57 -19.17
C ARG A 64 -6.60 -0.98 -20.50
N GLN A 65 -7.07 0.22 -20.86
CA GLN A 65 -6.63 0.89 -22.08
C GLN A 65 -5.10 1.08 -22.10
N ARG A 66 -4.53 1.46 -20.94
CA ARG A 66 -3.08 1.65 -20.83
C ARG A 66 -2.32 0.35 -20.97
N ALA A 67 -2.75 -0.72 -20.30
CA ALA A 67 -2.13 -2.04 -20.38
C ALA A 67 -2.13 -2.59 -21.82
N LEU A 68 -3.28 -2.56 -22.46
CA LEU A 68 -3.41 -3.07 -23.83
C LEU A 68 -2.57 -2.28 -24.83
N ARG A 69 -2.46 -0.96 -24.67
CA ARG A 69 -1.55 -0.14 -25.52
C ARG A 69 -0.10 -0.57 -25.37
N ILE A 70 0.37 -0.80 -24.14
CA ILE A 70 1.74 -1.31 -23.88
C ILE A 70 1.94 -2.64 -24.60
N LEU A 71 0.99 -3.56 -24.46
CA LEU A 71 1.10 -4.90 -25.07
C LEU A 71 1.09 -4.84 -26.60
N VAL A 72 0.30 -3.96 -27.21
CA VAL A 72 0.31 -3.72 -28.65
C VAL A 72 1.70 -3.25 -29.11
N GLU A 73 2.27 -2.24 -28.45
CA GLU A 73 3.60 -1.71 -28.76
C GLU A 73 4.70 -2.78 -28.61
N GLU A 74 4.64 -3.61 -27.56
CA GLU A 74 5.59 -4.70 -27.35
C GLU A 74 5.48 -5.81 -28.39
N ILE A 75 4.26 -6.18 -28.82
CA ILE A 75 4.04 -7.17 -29.88
C ILE A 75 4.51 -6.65 -31.24
N GLU A 76 4.34 -5.37 -31.54
CA GLU A 76 4.89 -4.74 -32.75
C GLU A 76 6.42 -4.84 -32.80
N GLY A 77 7.07 -4.50 -31.69
CA GLY A 77 8.50 -4.63 -31.56
C GLY A 77 8.97 -6.09 -31.69
N LEU A 78 8.28 -7.02 -31.04
CA LEU A 78 8.60 -8.45 -31.16
C LEU A 78 8.42 -8.97 -32.60
N SER A 79 7.38 -8.53 -33.32
CA SER A 79 7.16 -8.87 -34.73
C SER A 79 8.28 -8.38 -35.65
N SER A 80 8.92 -7.26 -35.30
CA SER A 80 10.08 -6.73 -36.03
C SER A 80 11.32 -7.61 -35.88
N GLU A 81 11.52 -8.22 -34.71
CA GLU A 81 12.67 -9.07 -34.42
C GLU A 81 12.51 -10.52 -34.89
N LEU A 82 11.30 -11.07 -34.86
CA LEU A 82 11.03 -12.47 -35.22
C LEU A 82 10.72 -12.65 -36.70
N SER A 83 11.59 -12.20 -37.60
CA SER A 83 11.48 -12.37 -39.04
C SER A 83 12.16 -13.67 -39.55
N VAL A 84 12.09 -14.75 -38.75
CA VAL A 84 12.70 -16.05 -39.11
C VAL A 84 11.86 -16.75 -40.17
N SER A 85 12.53 -17.13 -41.29
CA SER A 85 11.87 -17.79 -42.44
C SER A 85 11.83 -19.32 -42.31
N PHE A 86 10.79 -19.96 -42.83
CA PHE A 86 10.74 -21.41 -43.06
C PHE A 86 11.92 -21.96 -43.85
N ALA A 87 12.48 -21.17 -44.77
CA ALA A 87 13.65 -21.58 -45.53
C ALA A 87 14.90 -21.78 -44.65
N VAL A 88 14.92 -21.19 -43.46
CA VAL A 88 16.04 -21.29 -42.51
C VAL A 88 15.76 -22.36 -41.46
N ARG A 89 14.54 -22.42 -40.91
CA ARG A 89 14.14 -23.36 -39.86
C ARG A 89 12.64 -23.69 -39.96
N GLU A 90 12.32 -24.95 -39.72
CA GLU A 90 10.95 -25.42 -39.56
C GLU A 90 10.35 -24.91 -38.27
N VAL A 91 9.05 -25.00 -38.12
CA VAL A 91 8.31 -24.73 -36.88
C VAL A 91 7.74 -26.02 -36.30
N THR A 92 7.33 -26.02 -35.04
CA THR A 92 6.64 -27.18 -34.47
C THR A 92 5.26 -27.36 -35.08
N ALA A 93 4.76 -28.61 -35.05
CA ALA A 93 3.41 -28.92 -35.53
C ALA A 93 2.35 -28.07 -34.82
N GLU A 94 2.50 -27.86 -33.49
CA GLU A 94 1.61 -27.01 -32.69
C GLU A 94 1.50 -25.57 -33.22
N LEU A 95 2.63 -24.96 -33.60
CA LEU A 95 2.61 -23.61 -34.17
C LEU A 95 2.05 -23.61 -35.60
N ALA A 96 2.35 -24.63 -36.42
CA ALA A 96 1.80 -24.76 -37.77
C ALA A 96 0.28 -24.90 -37.74
N GLU A 97 -0.28 -25.73 -36.86
CA GLU A 97 -1.72 -25.88 -36.65
C GLU A 97 -2.37 -24.59 -36.19
N ALA A 98 -1.73 -23.87 -35.23
CA ALA A 98 -2.21 -22.57 -34.77
C ALA A 98 -2.27 -21.53 -35.92
N ILE A 99 -1.26 -21.49 -36.78
CA ILE A 99 -1.24 -20.59 -37.93
C ILE A 99 -2.32 -20.99 -38.95
N ALA A 100 -2.53 -22.29 -39.20
CA ALA A 100 -3.58 -22.76 -40.11
C ALA A 100 -4.98 -22.33 -39.61
N ALA A 101 -5.23 -22.49 -38.32
CA ALA A 101 -6.47 -22.02 -37.70
C ALA A 101 -6.63 -20.49 -37.78
N ASP A 102 -5.53 -19.74 -37.64
CA ASP A 102 -5.54 -18.29 -37.84
C ASP A 102 -5.89 -17.87 -39.24
N HIS A 103 -5.37 -18.59 -40.26
CA HIS A 103 -5.68 -18.33 -41.69
C HIS A 103 -7.16 -18.54 -41.99
N GLU A 104 -7.78 -19.55 -41.40
CA GLU A 104 -9.22 -19.79 -41.54
C GLU A 104 -10.05 -18.69 -40.86
N ARG A 105 -9.60 -18.25 -39.70
CA ARG A 105 -10.32 -17.24 -38.87
C ARG A 105 -10.16 -15.82 -39.40
N PHE A 106 -9.02 -15.49 -40.02
CA PHE A 106 -8.66 -14.13 -40.48
C PHE A 106 -8.23 -14.12 -41.96
N PRO A 107 -9.13 -14.43 -42.91
CA PRO A 107 -8.78 -14.52 -44.32
C PRO A 107 -8.24 -13.22 -44.92
N GLU A 108 -8.62 -12.06 -44.37
CA GLU A 108 -8.11 -10.76 -44.79
C GLU A 108 -6.62 -10.56 -44.41
N LEU A 109 -6.17 -11.14 -43.30
CA LEU A 109 -4.75 -11.11 -42.89
C LEU A 109 -3.97 -12.13 -43.76
N THR A 110 -4.54 -13.27 -44.07
CA THR A 110 -3.90 -14.28 -44.92
C THR A 110 -3.50 -13.70 -46.28
N ALA A 111 -4.39 -12.96 -46.95
CA ALA A 111 -4.07 -12.28 -48.20
C ALA A 111 -2.95 -11.24 -48.10
N ARG A 112 -2.74 -10.68 -46.89
CA ARG A 112 -1.59 -9.79 -46.60
C ARG A 112 -0.32 -10.60 -46.35
N PHE A 113 -0.40 -11.74 -45.66
CA PHE A 113 0.74 -12.62 -45.40
C PHE A 113 1.36 -13.15 -46.69
N ASP A 114 0.56 -13.60 -47.64
CA ASP A 114 1.01 -14.08 -48.93
C ASP A 114 1.87 -13.08 -49.70
N ARG A 115 1.66 -11.80 -49.47
CA ARG A 115 2.41 -10.72 -50.12
C ARG A 115 3.64 -10.26 -49.35
N LEU A 116 3.57 -10.20 -47.99
CA LEU A 116 4.55 -9.50 -47.18
C LEU A 116 5.38 -10.41 -46.26
N SER A 117 4.86 -11.58 -45.92
CA SER A 117 5.48 -12.49 -44.94
C SER A 117 5.19 -13.95 -45.20
N ALA A 118 5.06 -14.35 -46.47
CA ALA A 118 4.70 -15.71 -46.89
C ALA A 118 5.61 -16.81 -46.28
N GLY A 119 6.88 -16.50 -46.04
CA GLY A 119 7.84 -17.42 -45.43
C GLY A 119 8.13 -17.20 -43.97
N GLU A 120 7.39 -16.32 -43.22
CA GLU A 120 7.73 -15.88 -41.87
C GLU A 120 6.63 -16.28 -40.85
N PRO A 121 6.59 -17.54 -40.40
CA PRO A 121 5.49 -18.09 -39.61
C PRO A 121 5.29 -17.37 -38.25
N TYR A 122 6.36 -17.03 -37.57
CA TYR A 122 6.29 -16.30 -36.30
C TYR A 122 5.63 -14.92 -36.50
N ARG A 123 5.97 -14.23 -37.59
CA ARG A 123 5.41 -12.92 -37.90
C ARG A 123 3.94 -12.99 -38.28
N GLN A 124 3.52 -14.05 -38.99
CA GLN A 124 2.12 -14.30 -39.27
C GLN A 124 1.32 -14.48 -37.99
N ARG A 125 1.80 -15.32 -37.06
CA ARG A 125 1.16 -15.54 -35.76
C ARG A 125 1.09 -14.25 -34.94
N LEU A 126 2.18 -13.45 -34.88
CA LEU A 126 2.23 -12.19 -34.18
C LEU A 126 1.29 -11.13 -34.77
N ALA A 127 1.07 -11.11 -36.07
CA ALA A 127 0.11 -10.20 -36.68
C ALA A 127 -1.34 -10.51 -36.27
N VAL A 128 -1.69 -11.78 -36.08
CA VAL A 128 -2.99 -12.18 -35.55
C VAL A 128 -3.10 -11.82 -34.07
N ILE A 129 -2.07 -12.07 -33.29
CA ILE A 129 -2.00 -11.66 -31.88
C ILE A 129 -2.19 -10.14 -31.75
N HIS A 130 -1.50 -9.37 -32.58
CA HIS A 130 -1.64 -7.91 -32.62
C HIS A 130 -3.07 -7.47 -32.95
N ARG A 131 -3.69 -8.07 -33.96
CA ARG A 131 -5.09 -7.78 -34.33
C ARG A 131 -6.05 -8.06 -33.18
N ARG A 132 -5.89 -9.20 -32.51
CA ARG A 132 -6.72 -9.59 -31.36
C ARG A 132 -6.57 -8.65 -30.17
N LEU A 133 -5.35 -8.11 -29.93
CA LEU A 133 -5.10 -7.10 -28.91
C LEU A 133 -5.75 -5.76 -29.26
N LEU A 134 -5.69 -5.32 -30.52
CA LEU A 134 -6.38 -4.11 -30.96
C LEU A 134 -7.89 -4.22 -30.75
N GLU A 135 -8.50 -5.36 -31.10
CA GLU A 135 -9.93 -5.59 -30.83
C GLU A 135 -10.27 -5.62 -29.32
N ALA A 136 -9.34 -6.13 -28.48
CA ALA A 136 -9.52 -6.11 -27.03
C ALA A 136 -9.39 -4.71 -26.42
N ALA A 137 -8.73 -3.79 -27.12
CA ALA A 137 -8.53 -2.39 -26.69
C ALA A 137 -9.73 -1.48 -27.06
N GLU A 138 -10.61 -1.92 -27.93
CA GLU A 138 -11.83 -1.18 -28.28
C GLU A 138 -12.79 -1.10 -27.09
N PRO A 139 -13.57 0.00 -26.95
CA PRO A 139 -14.58 0.13 -25.88
C PRO A 139 -15.57 -1.03 -25.83
N VAL A 140 -15.93 -1.56 -26.99
CA VAL A 140 -16.70 -2.81 -27.15
C VAL A 140 -15.79 -3.81 -27.86
N PRO A 141 -15.28 -4.82 -27.16
CA PRO A 141 -14.38 -5.80 -27.74
C PRO A 141 -15.00 -6.52 -28.95
N GLY A 142 -14.22 -6.64 -30.02
CA GLY A 142 -14.63 -7.39 -31.20
C GLY A 142 -14.71 -8.91 -30.95
N PRO A 143 -15.34 -9.69 -31.86
CA PRO A 143 -15.54 -11.13 -31.67
C PRO A 143 -14.23 -11.94 -31.66
N ALA A 144 -13.15 -11.37 -32.15
CA ALA A 144 -11.84 -12.00 -32.16
C ALA A 144 -10.94 -11.57 -31.02
N ALA A 145 -11.38 -10.59 -30.20
CA ALA A 145 -10.62 -10.08 -29.06
C ALA A 145 -10.17 -11.19 -28.10
N TYR A 146 -9.05 -10.97 -27.44
CA TYR A 146 -8.66 -11.83 -26.32
C TYR A 146 -9.63 -11.67 -25.14
N GLY A 147 -10.10 -12.80 -24.61
CA GLY A 147 -10.92 -12.81 -23.40
C GLY A 147 -10.10 -12.54 -22.13
N SER A 148 -8.83 -12.97 -22.10
CA SER A 148 -7.96 -12.83 -20.94
C SER A 148 -6.48 -12.71 -21.34
N ALA A 149 -5.66 -12.17 -20.42
CA ALA A 149 -4.20 -12.15 -20.57
C ALA A 149 -3.60 -13.59 -20.60
N ALA A 150 -4.26 -14.55 -19.96
CA ALA A 150 -3.85 -15.95 -19.99
C ALA A 150 -3.95 -16.56 -21.40
N ASP A 151 -4.91 -16.12 -22.20
CA ASP A 151 -5.03 -16.55 -23.61
C ASP A 151 -3.86 -16.02 -24.44
N LEU A 152 -3.49 -14.76 -24.24
CA LEU A 152 -2.31 -14.16 -24.87
C LEU A 152 -1.02 -14.87 -24.43
N ALA A 153 -0.86 -15.14 -23.13
CA ALA A 153 0.30 -15.86 -22.61
C ALA A 153 0.44 -17.25 -23.26
N ARG A 154 -0.66 -17.99 -23.42
CA ARG A 154 -0.66 -19.30 -24.13
C ARG A 154 -0.20 -19.17 -25.57
N ASP A 155 -0.69 -18.17 -26.30
CA ASP A 155 -0.28 -17.94 -27.68
C ASP A 155 1.22 -17.61 -27.79
N LEU A 156 1.76 -16.79 -26.88
CA LEU A 156 3.18 -16.48 -26.84
C LEU A 156 4.03 -17.69 -26.40
N ALA A 157 3.53 -18.54 -25.51
CA ALA A 157 4.20 -19.76 -25.10
C ALA A 157 4.33 -20.78 -26.27
N VAL A 158 3.36 -20.85 -27.16
CA VAL A 158 3.46 -21.68 -28.41
C VAL A 158 4.65 -21.21 -29.26
N ILE A 159 4.79 -19.90 -29.44
CA ILE A 159 5.93 -19.31 -30.16
C ILE A 159 7.25 -19.68 -29.49
N ALA A 160 7.33 -19.53 -28.13
CA ALA A 160 8.53 -19.84 -27.37
C ALA A 160 8.94 -21.32 -27.55
N ARG A 161 8.01 -22.26 -27.35
CA ARG A 161 8.28 -23.70 -27.53
C ARG A 161 8.77 -24.03 -28.93
N SER A 162 8.18 -23.41 -29.95
CA SER A 162 8.60 -23.62 -31.34
C SER A 162 10.03 -23.12 -31.60
N LEU A 163 10.40 -21.95 -31.05
CA LEU A 163 11.77 -21.41 -31.13
C LEU A 163 12.76 -22.32 -30.43
N GLU A 164 12.46 -22.75 -29.20
CA GLU A 164 13.32 -23.61 -28.39
C GLU A 164 13.59 -24.97 -29.09
N ALA A 165 12.54 -25.60 -29.61
CA ALA A 165 12.64 -26.87 -30.33
C ALA A 165 13.48 -26.76 -31.61
N ASN A 166 13.52 -25.61 -32.26
CA ASN A 166 14.19 -25.36 -33.51
C ASN A 166 15.47 -24.52 -33.43
N GLN A 167 16.22 -24.65 -32.33
CA GLN A 167 17.49 -23.97 -32.07
C GLN A 167 17.40 -22.42 -31.95
N GLY A 168 16.20 -21.88 -31.80
CA GLY A 168 15.94 -20.44 -31.58
C GLY A 168 15.96 -20.03 -30.13
N GLY A 169 16.63 -20.78 -29.24
CA GLY A 169 16.64 -20.52 -27.79
C GLY A 169 17.10 -19.12 -27.38
N LEU A 170 18.00 -18.49 -28.16
CA LEU A 170 18.40 -17.09 -27.90
C LEU A 170 17.26 -16.12 -28.19
N LEU A 171 16.47 -16.33 -29.25
CA LEU A 171 15.30 -15.53 -29.56
C LEU A 171 14.18 -15.74 -28.55
N ALA A 172 13.99 -17.00 -28.10
CA ALA A 172 13.00 -17.32 -27.06
C ALA A 172 13.31 -16.64 -25.72
N ARG A 173 14.59 -16.58 -25.34
CA ARG A 173 15.07 -15.90 -24.09
C ARG A 173 15.29 -14.39 -24.24
N GLY A 174 15.21 -13.85 -25.46
CA GLY A 174 15.34 -12.43 -25.75
C GLY A 174 14.02 -11.67 -25.52
N ARG A 175 13.64 -10.84 -26.50
CA ARG A 175 12.44 -10.00 -26.39
C ARG A 175 11.16 -10.79 -26.14
N LEU A 176 11.04 -12.03 -26.66
CA LEU A 176 9.86 -12.86 -26.39
C LEU A 176 9.68 -13.16 -24.89
N ALA A 177 10.75 -13.54 -24.18
CA ALA A 177 10.69 -13.74 -22.74
C ALA A 177 10.32 -12.45 -22.01
N ARG A 178 10.90 -11.31 -22.42
CA ARG A 178 10.57 -9.98 -21.89
C ARG A 178 9.07 -9.67 -22.06
N VAL A 179 8.51 -9.87 -23.25
CA VAL A 179 7.07 -9.65 -23.52
C VAL A 179 6.20 -10.55 -22.63
N ARG A 180 6.55 -11.85 -22.51
CA ARG A 180 5.85 -12.80 -21.64
C ARG A 180 5.87 -12.32 -20.18
N ARG A 181 7.01 -11.84 -19.67
CA ARG A 181 7.12 -11.26 -18.33
C ARG A 181 6.24 -10.01 -18.15
N ILE A 182 6.19 -9.14 -19.16
CA ILE A 182 5.31 -7.97 -19.13
C ILE A 182 3.84 -8.42 -19.07
N VAL A 183 3.43 -9.41 -19.89
CA VAL A 183 2.08 -9.98 -19.84
C VAL A 183 1.75 -10.55 -18.45
N ALA A 184 2.68 -11.32 -17.87
CA ALA A 184 2.51 -11.90 -16.53
C ALA A 184 2.39 -10.83 -15.42
N LEU A 185 3.10 -9.70 -15.58
CA LEU A 185 3.15 -8.62 -14.61
C LEU A 185 1.90 -7.74 -14.63
N ILE A 186 1.51 -7.24 -15.82
CA ILE A 186 0.45 -6.23 -15.95
C ILE A 186 -0.89 -6.80 -16.41
N GLY A 187 -0.91 -8.00 -16.96
CA GLY A 187 -2.12 -8.55 -17.58
C GLY A 187 -2.75 -7.60 -18.59
N PHE A 188 -4.08 -7.52 -18.58
CA PHE A 188 -4.83 -6.51 -19.33
C PHE A 188 -5.29 -5.32 -18.48
N ASP A 189 -4.89 -5.28 -17.21
CA ASP A 189 -5.46 -4.35 -16.23
C ASP A 189 -4.40 -3.46 -15.53
N LEU A 190 -3.14 -3.54 -15.96
CA LEU A 190 -1.97 -2.78 -15.50
C LEU A 190 -1.60 -3.05 -14.04
N ALA A 191 -2.58 -3.00 -13.13
CA ALA A 191 -2.43 -3.25 -11.70
C ALA A 191 -3.78 -3.67 -11.12
N THR A 192 -3.78 -4.50 -10.07
CA THR A 192 -5.01 -4.79 -9.33
C THR A 192 -5.48 -3.55 -8.58
N LEU A 193 -6.79 -3.32 -8.52
CA LEU A 193 -7.36 -2.22 -7.74
C LEU A 193 -7.71 -2.71 -6.34
N ASP A 194 -7.19 -2.06 -5.32
CA ASP A 194 -7.63 -2.27 -3.94
C ASP A 194 -8.82 -1.35 -3.65
N ILE A 195 -9.88 -1.93 -3.12
CA ILE A 195 -11.06 -1.17 -2.66
C ILE A 195 -10.95 -1.02 -1.14
N ARG A 196 -11.22 0.20 -0.62
CA ARG A 196 -11.31 0.43 0.81
C ARG A 196 -12.56 1.22 1.17
N GLU A 197 -13.27 0.76 2.21
CA GLU A 197 -14.44 1.43 2.74
C GLU A 197 -14.48 1.32 4.28
N HIS A 198 -15.16 2.25 4.92
CA HIS A 198 -15.33 2.30 6.37
C HIS A 198 -16.35 1.26 6.87
N SER A 199 -16.04 0.54 7.95
CA SER A 199 -16.92 -0.51 8.51
C SER A 199 -18.35 -0.05 8.77
N GLU A 200 -18.55 1.14 9.33
CA GLU A 200 -19.88 1.67 9.62
C GLU A 200 -20.79 1.80 8.37
N ARG A 201 -20.22 2.04 7.18
CA ARG A 201 -21.03 2.15 5.96
C ARG A 201 -21.65 0.82 5.56
N HIS A 202 -20.96 -0.29 5.82
CA HIS A 202 -21.50 -1.63 5.60
C HIS A 202 -22.63 -1.93 6.57
N HIS A 203 -22.45 -1.58 7.86
CA HIS A 203 -23.50 -1.77 8.87
C HIS A 203 -24.74 -0.94 8.57
N ARG A 204 -24.61 0.31 8.11
CA ARG A 204 -25.75 1.13 7.68
C ARG A 204 -26.49 0.51 6.48
N ALA A 205 -25.76 -0.03 5.50
CA ALA A 205 -26.37 -0.70 4.36
C ALA A 205 -27.16 -1.94 4.80
N LEU A 206 -26.61 -2.73 5.72
CA LEU A 206 -27.26 -3.91 6.27
C LEU A 206 -28.48 -3.55 7.12
N ASP A 207 -28.43 -2.48 7.92
CA ASP A 207 -29.56 -2.00 8.68
C ASP A 207 -30.75 -1.72 7.76
N GLY A 208 -30.51 -1.02 6.64
CA GLY A 208 -31.53 -0.80 5.61
C GLY A 208 -32.06 -2.08 4.95
N LEU A 209 -31.24 -3.14 4.84
CA LEU A 209 -31.66 -4.44 4.30
C LEU A 209 -32.44 -5.28 5.34
N PHE A 210 -32.10 -5.20 6.62
CA PHE A 210 -32.78 -5.95 7.70
C PHE A 210 -34.05 -5.30 8.20
N ALA A 211 -34.19 -3.97 8.13
CA ALA A 211 -35.39 -3.24 8.58
C ALA A 211 -36.70 -3.77 8.02
N PRO A 212 -36.82 -4.11 6.70
CA PRO A 212 -38.07 -4.71 6.14
C PRO A 212 -38.41 -6.10 6.68
N LEU A 213 -37.42 -6.77 7.27
CA LEU A 213 -37.59 -8.10 7.88
C LEU A 213 -38.01 -7.97 9.36
N GLY A 214 -38.18 -6.74 9.87
CA GLY A 214 -38.51 -6.48 11.27
C GLY A 214 -37.34 -6.71 12.25
N ILE A 215 -36.10 -6.72 11.76
CA ILE A 215 -34.89 -6.90 12.56
C ILE A 215 -34.28 -5.51 12.83
N ASP A 216 -34.15 -5.15 14.09
CA ASP A 216 -33.42 -3.95 14.55
C ASP A 216 -31.92 -4.25 14.58
N TYR A 217 -31.29 -4.20 13.40
CA TYR A 217 -29.89 -4.52 13.25
C TYR A 217 -28.97 -3.52 13.97
N ALA A 218 -29.30 -2.24 13.96
CA ALA A 218 -28.50 -1.19 14.60
C ALA A 218 -28.47 -1.36 16.13
N GLY A 219 -29.52 -1.91 16.72
CA GLY A 219 -29.62 -2.19 18.16
C GLY A 219 -28.81 -3.41 18.63
N LEU A 220 -28.32 -4.24 17.72
CA LEU A 220 -27.56 -5.44 18.07
C LEU A 220 -26.13 -5.12 18.51
N SER A 221 -25.61 -5.87 19.47
CA SER A 221 -24.18 -5.87 19.82
C SER A 221 -23.34 -6.48 18.69
N ALA A 222 -22.01 -6.20 18.68
CA ALA A 222 -21.09 -6.77 17.69
C ALA A 222 -21.13 -8.32 17.65
N THR A 223 -21.27 -8.97 18.80
CA THR A 223 -21.41 -10.43 18.87
C THR A 223 -22.71 -10.93 18.25
N GLU A 224 -23.84 -10.28 18.54
CA GLU A 224 -25.12 -10.62 17.96
C GLU A 224 -25.15 -10.38 16.45
N ARG A 225 -24.57 -9.26 15.99
CA ARG A 225 -24.37 -9.02 14.56
C ARG A 225 -23.52 -10.10 13.89
N ALA A 226 -22.43 -10.51 14.51
CA ALA A 226 -21.57 -11.56 13.95
C ALA A 226 -22.31 -12.88 13.77
N VAL A 227 -23.14 -13.28 14.73
CA VAL A 227 -23.98 -14.50 14.65
C VAL A 227 -25.00 -14.37 13.51
N LEU A 228 -25.77 -13.27 13.47
CA LEU A 228 -26.77 -13.02 12.43
C LEU A 228 -26.12 -13.03 11.03
N LEU A 229 -24.99 -12.34 10.88
CA LEU A 229 -24.30 -12.23 9.58
C LEU A 229 -23.68 -13.56 9.15
N ALA A 230 -23.22 -14.40 10.09
CA ALA A 230 -22.75 -15.74 9.79
C ALA A 230 -23.89 -16.65 9.27
N GLU A 231 -25.06 -16.57 9.88
CA GLU A 231 -26.26 -17.31 9.44
C GLU A 231 -26.69 -16.85 8.04
N GLU A 232 -26.73 -15.54 7.80
CA GLU A 232 -27.08 -14.99 6.48
C GLU A 232 -26.02 -15.37 5.42
N LEU A 233 -24.73 -15.32 5.74
CA LEU A 233 -23.66 -15.70 4.80
C LEU A 233 -23.74 -17.19 4.41
N ALA A 234 -24.16 -18.06 5.31
CA ALA A 234 -24.39 -19.49 5.05
C ALA A 234 -25.69 -19.75 4.28
N GLY A 235 -26.66 -18.86 4.40
CA GLY A 235 -28.00 -19.05 3.84
C GLY A 235 -28.12 -18.66 2.36
N PRO A 236 -29.04 -19.27 1.61
CA PRO A 236 -29.29 -18.92 0.20
C PRO A 236 -30.28 -17.75 0.02
N ARG A 237 -30.86 -17.23 1.11
CA ARG A 237 -31.92 -16.21 1.03
C ARG A 237 -31.34 -14.86 0.64
N PRO A 238 -31.83 -14.19 -0.42
CA PRO A 238 -31.44 -12.81 -0.71
C PRO A 238 -32.07 -11.86 0.30
N LEU A 239 -31.32 -10.86 0.75
CA LEU A 239 -31.79 -9.74 1.58
C LEU A 239 -32.23 -8.57 0.72
N ALA A 240 -31.52 -8.30 -0.38
CA ALA A 240 -31.81 -7.22 -1.30
C ALA A 240 -32.97 -7.57 -2.22
N LEU A 241 -34.13 -6.94 -2.01
CA LEU A 241 -35.30 -7.14 -2.86
C LEU A 241 -35.16 -6.32 -4.16
N PRO A 242 -35.51 -6.90 -5.33
CA PRO A 242 -35.47 -6.19 -6.60
C PRO A 242 -36.37 -4.93 -6.58
N GLY A 243 -35.81 -3.82 -7.09
CA GLY A 243 -36.54 -2.55 -7.22
C GLY A 243 -36.69 -1.73 -5.92
N ARG A 244 -36.07 -2.17 -4.82
CA ARG A 244 -36.01 -1.38 -3.58
C ARG A 244 -34.69 -0.66 -3.51
N CYS A 245 -34.70 0.65 -3.38
CA CYS A 245 -33.52 1.47 -3.09
C CYS A 245 -33.34 1.62 -1.58
N LEU A 246 -32.12 1.56 -1.11
CA LEU A 246 -31.75 1.92 0.26
C LEU A 246 -31.68 3.44 0.39
N GLU A 247 -31.61 3.95 1.62
CA GLU A 247 -31.41 5.38 1.86
C GLU A 247 -30.04 5.87 1.32
N ASP A 248 -29.92 7.18 1.12
CA ASP A 248 -28.71 7.81 0.59
C ASP A 248 -27.45 7.36 1.33
N GLY A 249 -26.43 6.97 0.56
CA GLY A 249 -25.14 6.48 1.05
C GLY A 249 -25.09 4.98 1.40
N ALA A 250 -26.20 4.33 1.71
CA ALA A 250 -26.29 2.88 1.89
C ALA A 250 -26.38 2.15 0.53
N GLU A 251 -27.19 2.70 -0.40
CA GLU A 251 -27.30 2.18 -1.77
C GLU A 251 -25.96 2.22 -2.51
N ASP A 252 -25.15 3.28 -2.31
CA ASP A 252 -23.82 3.42 -2.93
C ASP A 252 -22.88 2.28 -2.57
N VAL A 253 -22.98 1.73 -1.35
CA VAL A 253 -22.14 0.59 -0.92
C VAL A 253 -22.57 -0.68 -1.63
N LEU A 254 -23.87 -0.97 -1.71
CA LEU A 254 -24.40 -2.14 -2.40
C LEU A 254 -24.17 -2.04 -3.92
N GLU A 255 -24.37 -0.84 -4.50
CA GLU A 255 -24.12 -0.60 -5.92
C GLU A 255 -22.65 -0.79 -6.28
N LEU A 256 -21.72 -0.42 -5.39
CA LEU A 256 -20.30 -0.72 -5.61
C LEU A 256 -20.07 -2.23 -5.80
N PHE A 257 -20.61 -3.09 -4.94
CA PHE A 257 -20.47 -4.55 -5.10
C PHE A 257 -21.09 -5.05 -6.40
N ARG A 258 -22.25 -4.48 -6.81
CA ARG A 258 -22.86 -4.79 -8.11
C ARG A 258 -21.99 -4.36 -9.29
N VAL A 259 -21.38 -3.18 -9.19
CA VAL A 259 -20.41 -2.68 -10.19
C VAL A 259 -19.19 -3.61 -10.26
N LEU A 260 -18.62 -3.95 -9.12
CA LEU A 260 -17.47 -4.88 -9.08
C LEU A 260 -17.82 -6.21 -9.73
N ARG A 261 -19.00 -6.78 -9.45
CA ARG A 261 -19.47 -8.00 -10.11
C ARG A 261 -19.50 -7.86 -11.63
N ARG A 262 -20.14 -6.78 -12.13
CA ARG A 262 -20.21 -6.53 -13.58
C ARG A 262 -18.84 -6.37 -14.23
N GLN A 263 -17.92 -5.65 -13.54
CA GLN A 263 -16.57 -5.44 -14.06
C GLN A 263 -15.74 -6.74 -14.05
N MET A 264 -15.87 -7.56 -13.01
CA MET A 264 -15.20 -8.87 -12.93
C MET A 264 -15.75 -9.85 -13.98
N ASP A 265 -17.06 -9.83 -14.26
CA ASP A 265 -17.65 -10.65 -15.34
C ASP A 265 -17.09 -10.28 -16.71
N LEU A 266 -16.77 -9.00 -16.93
CA LEU A 266 -16.23 -8.50 -18.21
C LEU A 266 -14.71 -8.70 -18.35
N ARG A 267 -13.94 -8.70 -17.25
CA ARG A 267 -12.48 -8.55 -17.26
C ARG A 267 -11.72 -9.65 -16.52
N GLY A 268 -12.42 -10.41 -15.69
CA GLY A 268 -11.84 -11.43 -14.82
C GLY A 268 -11.62 -10.92 -13.38
N ASP A 269 -11.37 -11.87 -12.45
CA ASP A 269 -11.34 -11.61 -11.02
C ASP A 269 -10.06 -10.88 -10.54
N GLN A 270 -9.01 -10.88 -11.36
CA GLN A 270 -7.72 -10.26 -11.02
C GLN A 270 -7.78 -8.73 -10.93
N ILE A 271 -8.81 -8.09 -11.48
CA ILE A 271 -8.95 -6.62 -11.46
C ILE A 271 -9.11 -6.06 -10.05
N VAL A 272 -9.80 -6.81 -9.16
CA VAL A 272 -9.97 -6.47 -7.74
C VAL A 272 -9.89 -7.75 -6.94
N GLN A 273 -8.92 -7.86 -6.04
CA GLN A 273 -8.74 -9.04 -5.21
C GLN A 273 -8.99 -8.77 -3.72
N SER A 274 -8.70 -7.55 -3.28
CA SER A 274 -8.75 -7.14 -1.88
C SER A 274 -9.78 -6.03 -1.67
N TYR A 275 -10.69 -6.29 -0.73
CA TYR A 275 -11.63 -5.32 -0.20
C TYR A 275 -11.26 -5.02 1.26
N ILE A 276 -10.73 -3.83 1.50
CA ILE A 276 -10.16 -3.42 2.79
C ILE A 276 -11.27 -2.75 3.61
N VAL A 277 -11.40 -3.18 4.85
CA VAL A 277 -12.36 -2.65 5.81
C VAL A 277 -11.60 -1.82 6.84
N SER A 278 -11.72 -0.49 6.76
CA SER A 278 -11.11 0.40 7.74
C SER A 278 -11.90 0.40 9.05
N MET A 279 -11.21 0.70 10.16
CA MET A 279 -11.77 0.71 11.52
C MET A 279 -12.36 -0.65 11.92
N THR A 280 -11.67 -1.72 11.61
CA THR A 280 -12.07 -3.08 12.01
C THR A 280 -11.82 -3.31 13.49
N ARG A 281 -12.88 -3.62 14.25
CA ARG A 281 -12.86 -3.88 15.70
C ARG A 281 -13.34 -5.27 16.09
N GLY A 282 -14.14 -5.90 15.22
CA GLY A 282 -14.75 -7.21 15.46
C GLY A 282 -14.89 -8.04 14.20
N ALA A 283 -15.28 -9.30 14.36
CA ALA A 283 -15.57 -10.21 13.25
C ALA A 283 -16.78 -9.72 12.42
N ASP A 284 -17.75 -9.06 13.05
CA ASP A 284 -18.93 -8.49 12.41
C ASP A 284 -18.57 -7.46 11.32
N ASP A 285 -17.50 -6.68 11.53
CA ASP A 285 -17.02 -5.69 10.54
C ASP A 285 -16.56 -6.33 9.22
N LEU A 286 -16.11 -7.59 9.24
CA LEU A 286 -15.70 -8.34 8.04
C LEU A 286 -16.84 -9.18 7.46
N LEU A 287 -17.73 -9.68 8.30
CA LEU A 287 -18.90 -10.42 7.86
C LEU A 287 -19.90 -9.52 7.15
N ALA A 288 -20.01 -8.25 7.56
CA ALA A 288 -20.90 -7.27 6.96
C ALA A 288 -20.65 -7.08 5.44
N PRO A 289 -19.46 -6.71 4.96
CA PRO A 289 -19.20 -6.62 3.53
C PRO A 289 -19.24 -7.97 2.82
N ALA A 290 -18.97 -9.10 3.49
CA ALA A 290 -19.10 -10.43 2.91
C ALA A 290 -20.56 -10.75 2.58
N VAL A 291 -21.52 -10.41 3.45
CA VAL A 291 -22.96 -10.54 3.18
C VAL A 291 -23.37 -9.64 2.02
N LEU A 292 -22.93 -8.37 1.98
CA LEU A 292 -23.22 -7.45 0.87
C LEU A 292 -22.64 -7.95 -0.47
N ALA A 293 -21.46 -8.54 -0.46
CA ALA A 293 -20.85 -9.14 -1.65
C ALA A 293 -21.63 -10.38 -2.12
N ARG A 294 -22.19 -11.18 -1.19
CA ARG A 294 -23.11 -12.28 -1.52
C ARG A 294 -24.36 -11.73 -2.23
N GLU A 295 -24.98 -10.66 -1.68
CA GLU A 295 -26.14 -10.02 -2.30
C GLU A 295 -25.87 -9.54 -3.73
N ALA A 296 -24.65 -9.13 -4.03
CA ALA A 296 -24.23 -8.75 -5.38
C ALA A 296 -23.82 -9.96 -6.26
N GLY A 297 -23.78 -11.19 -5.71
CA GLY A 297 -23.38 -12.41 -6.42
C GLY A 297 -21.86 -12.53 -6.63
N LEU A 298 -21.04 -11.87 -5.81
CA LEU A 298 -19.58 -12.05 -5.75
C LEU A 298 -19.17 -13.24 -4.88
N LEU A 299 -20.06 -13.66 -4.00
CA LEU A 299 -19.92 -14.84 -3.13
C LEU A 299 -21.11 -15.77 -3.30
N ASP A 300 -20.84 -17.06 -3.42
CA ASP A 300 -21.79 -18.17 -3.30
C ASP A 300 -21.01 -19.36 -2.74
N LEU A 301 -21.04 -19.50 -1.42
CA LEU A 301 -20.26 -20.54 -0.73
C LEU A 301 -20.75 -21.95 -1.07
N GLY A 302 -22.06 -22.11 -1.37
CA GLY A 302 -22.67 -23.36 -1.78
C GLY A 302 -22.21 -23.79 -3.19
N ALA A 303 -22.11 -22.84 -4.11
CA ALA A 303 -21.58 -23.08 -5.45
C ALA A 303 -20.04 -23.05 -5.52
N GLY A 304 -19.36 -22.77 -4.41
CA GLY A 304 -17.90 -22.68 -4.38
C GLY A 304 -17.33 -21.40 -5.00
N VAL A 305 -18.09 -20.31 -4.98
CA VAL A 305 -17.69 -19.02 -5.55
C VAL A 305 -17.27 -18.05 -4.44
N ALA A 306 -16.01 -17.55 -4.52
CA ALA A 306 -15.48 -16.50 -3.65
C ALA A 306 -14.52 -15.61 -4.45
N ARG A 307 -15.07 -14.57 -5.08
CA ARG A 307 -14.32 -13.72 -6.04
C ARG A 307 -13.53 -12.61 -5.34
N LEU A 308 -13.86 -12.27 -4.10
CA LEU A 308 -13.30 -11.14 -3.37
C LEU A 308 -12.83 -11.57 -1.98
N GLY A 309 -11.66 -11.08 -1.54
CA GLY A 309 -11.13 -11.26 -0.20
C GLY A 309 -11.36 -10.01 0.65
N PHE A 310 -11.74 -10.19 1.91
CA PHE A 310 -11.96 -9.09 2.86
C PHE A 310 -10.75 -8.94 3.76
N VAL A 311 -10.23 -7.72 3.86
CA VAL A 311 -8.97 -7.41 4.54
C VAL A 311 -9.27 -6.53 5.76
N PRO A 312 -9.15 -7.05 6.98
CA PRO A 312 -9.24 -6.20 8.16
C PRO A 312 -8.09 -5.20 8.18
N LEU A 313 -8.39 -3.94 8.47
CA LEU A 313 -7.39 -2.92 8.71
C LEU A 313 -7.45 -2.49 10.18
N PHE A 314 -6.37 -2.76 10.91
CA PHE A 314 -6.18 -2.37 12.30
C PHE A 314 -5.37 -1.06 12.36
N GLU A 315 -6.02 0.03 12.77
CA GLU A 315 -5.48 1.40 12.64
C GLU A 315 -5.08 2.04 13.96
N THR A 316 -5.85 1.85 15.01
CA THR A 316 -5.56 2.43 16.33
C THR A 316 -4.71 1.50 17.19
N ILE A 317 -4.18 2.02 18.30
CA ILE A 317 -3.44 1.19 19.29
C ILE A 317 -4.31 0.05 19.80
N ASP A 318 -5.59 0.31 20.09
CA ASP A 318 -6.50 -0.71 20.60
C ASP A 318 -6.89 -1.75 19.54
N ASP A 319 -7.03 -1.34 18.26
CA ASP A 319 -7.27 -2.29 17.16
C ASP A 319 -6.07 -3.21 16.97
N LEU A 320 -4.85 -2.68 17.04
CA LEU A 320 -3.62 -3.48 16.94
C LEU A 320 -3.53 -4.52 18.07
N ARG A 321 -3.85 -4.13 19.31
CA ARG A 321 -3.92 -5.05 20.46
C ARG A 321 -4.97 -6.13 20.28
N ALA A 322 -6.08 -5.82 19.63
CA ALA A 322 -7.18 -6.73 19.37
C ALA A 322 -6.97 -7.66 18.17
N ALA A 323 -5.99 -7.37 17.28
CA ALA A 323 -5.85 -8.04 15.97
C ALA A 323 -5.86 -9.58 16.06
N GLY A 324 -5.08 -10.17 16.95
CA GLY A 324 -5.03 -11.61 17.12
C GLY A 324 -6.35 -12.22 17.63
N ARG A 325 -7.11 -11.51 18.48
CA ARG A 325 -8.43 -11.92 18.95
C ARG A 325 -9.44 -11.89 17.80
N VAL A 326 -9.54 -10.76 17.13
CA VAL A 326 -10.48 -10.56 16.01
C VAL A 326 -10.27 -11.60 14.90
N LEU A 327 -9.02 -11.89 14.55
CA LEU A 327 -8.72 -12.90 13.52
C LEU A 327 -9.09 -14.31 13.96
N ARG A 328 -8.88 -14.69 15.25
CA ARG A 328 -9.31 -15.99 15.75
C ARG A 328 -10.83 -16.13 15.75
N GLU A 329 -11.54 -15.10 16.21
CA GLU A 329 -13.01 -15.06 16.19
C GLU A 329 -13.54 -15.16 14.75
N LEU A 330 -13.00 -14.38 13.82
CA LEU A 330 -13.41 -14.38 12.41
C LEU A 330 -13.18 -15.73 11.73
N LEU A 331 -12.02 -16.34 11.91
CA LEU A 331 -11.68 -17.63 11.31
C LEU A 331 -12.36 -18.83 12.00
N ALA A 332 -12.96 -18.64 13.18
CA ALA A 332 -13.82 -19.63 13.82
C ALA A 332 -15.24 -19.63 13.22
N VAL A 333 -15.64 -18.58 12.50
CA VAL A 333 -16.92 -18.53 11.78
C VAL A 333 -16.82 -19.41 10.53
N GLU A 334 -17.54 -20.52 10.52
CA GLU A 334 -17.45 -21.56 9.48
C GLU A 334 -17.68 -20.99 8.06
N PRO A 335 -18.73 -20.21 7.75
CA PRO A 335 -18.91 -19.62 6.43
C PRO A 335 -17.75 -18.73 5.99
N TYR A 336 -17.16 -17.96 6.90
CA TYR A 336 -16.00 -17.12 6.58
C TYR A 336 -14.74 -17.97 6.35
N ARG A 337 -14.55 -19.01 7.15
CA ARG A 337 -13.47 -19.98 6.95
C ARG A 337 -13.56 -20.63 5.57
N ARG A 338 -14.77 -21.03 5.17
CA ARG A 338 -15.03 -21.56 3.82
C ARG A 338 -14.68 -20.57 2.70
N LEU A 339 -15.02 -19.29 2.87
CA LEU A 339 -14.61 -18.23 1.95
C LEU A 339 -13.08 -18.19 1.78
N VAL A 340 -12.34 -18.18 2.89
CA VAL A 340 -10.86 -18.16 2.87
C VAL A 340 -10.30 -19.40 2.17
N GLU A 341 -10.85 -20.57 2.40
CA GLU A 341 -10.44 -21.82 1.73
C GLU A 341 -10.65 -21.76 0.22
N LEU A 342 -11.81 -21.28 -0.24
CA LEU A 342 -12.10 -21.09 -1.67
C LEU A 342 -11.12 -20.11 -2.34
N ARG A 343 -10.53 -19.22 -1.56
CA ARG A 343 -9.48 -18.28 -2.03
C ARG A 343 -8.05 -18.81 -1.83
N GLY A 344 -7.88 -20.11 -1.66
CA GLY A 344 -6.57 -20.77 -1.59
C GLY A 344 -5.94 -20.74 -0.19
N GLY A 345 -6.74 -20.60 0.87
CA GLY A 345 -6.29 -20.65 2.27
C GLY A 345 -5.41 -19.45 2.66
N VAL A 346 -5.66 -18.29 2.08
CA VAL A 346 -4.91 -17.04 2.33
C VAL A 346 -5.84 -15.96 2.89
N GLN A 347 -5.44 -15.38 4.02
CA GLN A 347 -6.06 -14.17 4.59
C GLN A 347 -5.07 -13.02 4.55
N GLU A 348 -5.44 -11.93 3.88
CA GLU A 348 -4.70 -10.67 3.91
C GLU A 348 -5.14 -9.85 5.14
N VAL A 349 -4.19 -9.25 5.85
CA VAL A 349 -4.43 -8.43 7.05
C VAL A 349 -3.63 -7.14 6.91
N MET A 350 -4.28 -6.00 7.02
CA MET A 350 -3.63 -4.70 6.94
C MET A 350 -3.38 -4.11 8.31
N VAL A 351 -2.17 -3.58 8.52
CA VAL A 351 -1.79 -2.85 9.73
C VAL A 351 -1.50 -1.39 9.41
N GLY A 352 -2.14 -0.48 10.16
CA GLY A 352 -2.04 0.97 9.98
C GLY A 352 -0.89 1.54 10.80
N TYR A 353 -0.06 2.37 10.17
CA TYR A 353 1.09 3.03 10.80
C TYR A 353 0.80 4.48 11.19
N SER A 354 0.08 5.20 10.35
CA SER A 354 -0.11 6.65 10.52
C SER A 354 -1.10 6.98 11.62
N ASP A 355 -2.22 6.27 11.63
CA ASP A 355 -3.28 6.48 12.60
C ASP A 355 -2.83 6.00 13.98
N SER A 356 -2.16 4.85 14.09
CA SER A 356 -1.57 4.37 15.34
C SER A 356 -0.46 5.30 15.87
N ASN A 357 0.36 5.87 14.98
CA ASN A 357 1.37 6.86 15.37
C ASN A 357 0.74 8.17 15.86
N LYS A 358 -0.31 8.65 15.19
CA LYS A 358 -1.08 9.82 15.66
C LYS A 358 -1.73 9.55 17.01
N ASP A 359 -2.24 8.34 17.24
CA ASP A 359 -2.91 7.94 18.48
C ASP A 359 -1.93 7.78 19.65
N GLY A 360 -0.86 7.01 19.47
CA GLY A 360 0.03 6.57 20.56
C GLY A 360 1.47 7.10 20.55
N GLY A 361 1.88 7.85 19.51
CA GLY A 361 3.28 8.23 19.27
C GLY A 361 4.10 7.08 18.67
N ILE A 362 5.30 7.41 18.18
CA ILE A 362 6.11 6.49 17.37
C ILE A 362 6.53 5.21 18.12
N THR A 363 6.94 5.34 19.38
CA THR A 363 7.41 4.19 20.18
C THR A 363 6.29 3.17 20.38
N THR A 364 5.14 3.63 20.86
CA THR A 364 3.99 2.77 21.13
C THR A 364 3.42 2.18 19.85
N SER A 365 3.28 3.00 18.80
CA SER A 365 2.81 2.52 17.49
C SER A 365 3.69 1.38 16.96
N GLN A 366 5.01 1.55 16.96
CA GLN A 366 5.94 0.53 16.46
C GLN A 366 5.92 -0.74 17.31
N TRP A 367 5.83 -0.60 18.61
CA TRP A 367 5.77 -1.72 19.54
C TRP A 367 4.46 -2.51 19.40
N GLU A 368 3.30 -1.83 19.35
CA GLU A 368 2.00 -2.49 19.20
C GLU A 368 1.85 -3.15 17.81
N ILE A 369 2.40 -2.54 16.74
CA ILE A 369 2.49 -3.18 15.42
C ILE A 369 3.34 -4.46 15.52
N HIS A 370 4.50 -4.42 16.18
CA HIS A 370 5.35 -5.60 16.35
C HIS A 370 4.60 -6.74 17.08
N LYS A 371 3.89 -6.41 18.16
CA LYS A 371 3.05 -7.40 18.89
C LYS A 371 1.89 -7.92 18.04
N ALA A 372 1.21 -7.05 17.29
CA ALA A 372 0.14 -7.45 16.37
C ALA A 372 0.65 -8.42 15.30
N LEU A 373 1.81 -8.14 14.69
CA LEU A 373 2.42 -9.04 13.70
C LEU A 373 2.78 -10.41 14.30
N ARG A 374 3.25 -10.45 15.55
CA ARG A 374 3.50 -11.70 16.29
C ARG A 374 2.20 -12.48 16.50
N ALA A 375 1.14 -11.82 16.97
CA ALA A 375 -0.16 -12.41 17.16
C ALA A 375 -0.78 -12.93 15.84
N ILE A 376 -0.62 -12.22 14.74
CA ILE A 376 -1.06 -12.64 13.39
C ILE A 376 -0.32 -13.92 12.98
N ALA A 377 1.00 -13.99 13.20
CA ALA A 377 1.80 -15.19 12.89
C ALA A 377 1.37 -16.40 13.75
N GLU A 378 1.06 -16.18 15.03
CA GLU A 378 0.52 -17.22 15.92
C GLU A 378 -0.85 -17.74 15.45
N VAL A 379 -1.74 -16.84 15.01
CA VAL A 379 -3.03 -17.23 14.42
C VAL A 379 -2.82 -18.04 13.15
N SER A 380 -1.89 -17.62 12.28
CA SER A 380 -1.52 -18.38 11.07
C SER A 380 -1.09 -19.81 11.42
N ALA A 381 -0.20 -19.97 12.39
CA ALA A 381 0.30 -21.27 12.83
C ALA A 381 -0.81 -22.14 13.45
N ALA A 382 -1.69 -21.54 14.26
CA ALA A 382 -2.76 -22.26 14.95
C ALA A 382 -3.91 -22.70 14.02
N THR A 383 -4.22 -21.90 12.99
CA THR A 383 -5.36 -22.15 12.09
C THR A 383 -4.99 -22.83 10.78
N GLY A 384 -3.70 -22.85 10.42
CA GLY A 384 -3.20 -23.32 9.13
C GLY A 384 -3.58 -22.39 7.96
N VAL A 385 -4.17 -21.21 8.23
CA VAL A 385 -4.42 -20.18 7.22
C VAL A 385 -3.16 -19.37 7.04
N ARG A 386 -2.70 -19.24 5.79
CA ARG A 386 -1.56 -18.40 5.49
C ARG A 386 -1.95 -16.93 5.58
N MET A 387 -1.28 -16.18 6.43
CA MET A 387 -1.48 -14.74 6.55
C MET A 387 -0.54 -13.99 5.59
N THR A 388 -1.09 -12.99 4.86
CA THR A 388 -0.30 -12.01 4.13
C THR A 388 -0.48 -10.65 4.79
N VAL A 389 0.59 -10.11 5.34
CA VAL A 389 0.52 -8.80 5.98
C VAL A 389 0.63 -7.70 4.91
N PHE A 390 -0.33 -6.80 4.96
CA PHE A 390 -0.36 -5.58 4.17
C PHE A 390 0.03 -4.39 5.05
N HIS A 391 1.23 -3.87 4.83
CA HIS A 391 1.73 -2.71 5.57
C HIS A 391 1.11 -1.43 4.99
N GLY A 392 0.19 -0.86 5.74
CA GLY A 392 -0.48 0.40 5.43
C GLY A 392 0.47 1.57 5.55
N ARG A 393 1.04 1.98 4.46
CA ARG A 393 2.19 2.84 4.30
C ARG A 393 3.50 2.19 4.76
N GLY A 394 4.45 2.17 3.89
CA GLY A 394 5.85 1.93 4.19
C GLY A 394 6.47 2.92 5.18
N GLY A 395 5.74 3.32 6.23
CA GLY A 395 6.15 4.33 7.19
C GLY A 395 7.39 3.94 7.97
N THR A 396 7.44 2.73 8.47
CA THR A 396 8.66 2.13 9.00
C THR A 396 9.50 1.49 7.92
N VAL A 397 8.85 1.06 6.83
CA VAL A 397 9.52 0.42 5.71
C VAL A 397 9.96 1.44 4.65
N GLY A 398 9.39 2.66 4.63
CA GLY A 398 9.69 3.62 3.59
C GLY A 398 9.63 5.10 3.94
N ARG A 399 9.04 5.50 5.05
CA ARG A 399 8.99 6.90 5.44
C ARG A 399 10.36 7.39 5.89
N GLY A 400 10.86 8.34 5.13
CA GLY A 400 12.02 9.13 5.51
C GLY A 400 13.37 8.47 5.29
N GLY A 401 13.48 7.28 4.66
CA GLY A 401 14.75 6.76 4.17
C GLY A 401 15.36 5.57 4.88
N GLY A 402 14.64 4.88 5.76
CA GLY A 402 15.09 3.59 6.31
C GLY A 402 15.12 2.52 5.19
N PRO A 403 16.12 1.61 5.18
CA PRO A 403 16.22 0.57 4.17
C PRO A 403 15.02 -0.38 4.27
N THR A 404 14.23 -0.52 3.20
CA THR A 404 13.09 -1.45 3.10
C THR A 404 13.48 -2.87 3.51
N HIS A 405 14.67 -3.32 3.10
CA HIS A 405 15.25 -4.61 3.46
C HIS A 405 15.35 -4.80 4.99
N ALA A 406 15.97 -3.86 5.71
CA ALA A 406 16.14 -3.95 7.15
C ALA A 406 14.79 -3.95 7.91
N ALA A 407 13.82 -3.19 7.41
CA ALA A 407 12.49 -3.12 8.01
C ALA A 407 11.68 -4.42 7.82
N ILE A 408 11.80 -5.10 6.68
CA ILE A 408 11.19 -6.42 6.46
C ILE A 408 11.84 -7.45 7.38
N LEU A 409 13.17 -7.45 7.50
CA LEU A 409 13.91 -8.38 8.37
C LEU A 409 13.73 -8.08 9.86
N GLY A 410 13.33 -6.86 10.24
CA GLY A 410 13.00 -6.49 11.61
C GLY A 410 11.63 -6.96 12.10
N GLN A 411 10.82 -7.56 11.22
CA GLN A 411 9.53 -8.12 11.61
C GLN A 411 9.69 -9.38 12.49
N PRO A 412 8.68 -9.71 13.32
CA PRO A 412 8.71 -10.93 14.11
C PRO A 412 8.90 -12.19 13.25
N PRO A 413 9.55 -13.22 13.77
CA PRO A 413 9.68 -14.50 13.09
C PRO A 413 8.31 -15.05 12.66
N GLY A 414 8.22 -15.50 11.40
CA GLY A 414 6.99 -16.06 10.83
C GLY A 414 5.96 -15.01 10.36
N ALA A 415 6.15 -13.71 10.63
CA ALA A 415 5.25 -12.66 10.14
C ALA A 415 5.31 -12.51 8.60
N VAL A 416 6.46 -12.80 8.00
CA VAL A 416 6.61 -12.86 6.53
C VAL A 416 6.64 -14.33 6.10
N SER A 417 5.60 -14.77 5.41
CA SER A 417 5.42 -16.15 4.96
C SER A 417 5.21 -16.23 3.44
N GLY A 418 6.30 -16.02 2.70
CA GLY A 418 6.33 -16.09 1.23
C GLY A 418 5.79 -14.86 0.50
N ALA A 419 5.13 -13.94 1.19
CA ALA A 419 4.61 -12.71 0.60
C ALA A 419 4.51 -11.58 1.62
N VAL A 420 4.63 -10.36 1.15
CA VAL A 420 4.32 -9.12 1.87
C VAL A 420 3.69 -8.13 0.90
N LYS A 421 2.74 -7.34 1.37
CA LYS A 421 2.15 -6.25 0.59
C LYS A 421 2.47 -4.93 1.28
N VAL A 422 2.89 -3.93 0.52
CA VAL A 422 3.31 -2.62 1.04
C VAL A 422 2.65 -1.52 0.21
N THR A 423 2.12 -0.48 0.85
CA THR A 423 1.71 0.72 0.12
C THR A 423 2.84 1.75 0.12
N GLU A 424 2.99 2.45 -1.01
CA GLU A 424 3.88 3.59 -1.14
C GLU A 424 3.05 4.84 -1.48
N GLN A 425 3.51 6.01 -1.04
CA GLN A 425 2.83 7.27 -1.39
C GLN A 425 3.52 8.03 -2.50
N GLY A 426 2.81 8.98 -3.14
CA GLY A 426 3.19 9.63 -4.38
C GLY A 426 4.63 10.12 -4.44
N GLU A 427 5.12 10.81 -3.40
CA GLU A 427 6.48 11.36 -3.37
C GLU A 427 7.54 10.27 -3.18
N VAL A 428 7.22 9.27 -2.35
CA VAL A 428 8.08 8.10 -2.16
C VAL A 428 8.15 7.27 -3.44
N ILE A 429 7.03 7.18 -4.18
CA ILE A 429 7.00 6.53 -5.51
C ILE A 429 7.96 7.24 -6.46
N ALA A 430 7.91 8.58 -6.55
CA ALA A 430 8.81 9.34 -7.40
C ALA A 430 10.29 9.13 -7.01
N ASP A 431 10.59 9.09 -5.72
CA ASP A 431 11.95 8.95 -5.19
C ASP A 431 12.54 7.55 -5.39
N LYS A 432 11.72 6.51 -5.15
CA LYS A 432 12.16 5.10 -5.24
C LYS A 432 12.07 4.51 -6.64
N TYR A 433 11.07 4.98 -7.43
CA TYR A 433 10.68 4.34 -8.67
C TYR A 433 10.67 5.30 -9.87
N GLY A 434 11.06 6.58 -9.69
CA GLY A 434 11.09 7.57 -10.76
C GLY A 434 12.16 7.33 -11.83
N LEU A 435 13.16 6.51 -11.53
CA LEU A 435 14.18 6.08 -12.49
C LEU A 435 14.23 4.54 -12.53
N PRO A 436 14.26 3.89 -13.71
CA PRO A 436 14.25 2.43 -13.85
C PRO A 436 15.32 1.71 -13.01
N ARG A 437 16.55 2.23 -12.96
CA ARG A 437 17.64 1.65 -12.14
C ARG A 437 17.42 1.77 -10.64
N LEU A 438 16.78 2.84 -10.17
CA LEU A 438 16.41 2.98 -8.76
C LEU A 438 15.25 2.04 -8.42
N ALA A 439 14.26 1.95 -9.31
CA ALA A 439 13.16 1.01 -9.18
C ALA A 439 13.68 -0.43 -9.08
N HIS A 440 14.55 -0.84 -10.01
CA HIS A 440 15.19 -2.15 -10.00
C HIS A 440 15.87 -2.43 -8.65
N ARG A 441 16.75 -1.55 -8.18
CA ARG A 441 17.45 -1.71 -6.89
C ARG A 441 16.51 -1.82 -5.70
N ASN A 442 15.48 -0.97 -5.62
CA ASN A 442 14.54 -0.98 -4.48
C ASN A 442 13.67 -2.23 -4.48
N LEU A 443 13.24 -2.71 -5.65
CA LEU A 443 12.46 -3.93 -5.78
C LEU A 443 13.29 -5.18 -5.53
N ASP A 444 14.54 -5.21 -6.00
CA ASP A 444 15.50 -6.28 -5.70
C ASP A 444 15.74 -6.42 -4.19
N LEU A 445 16.03 -5.32 -3.50
CA LEU A 445 16.20 -5.32 -2.05
C LEU A 445 14.94 -5.77 -1.29
N ALA A 446 13.76 -5.38 -1.76
CA ALA A 446 12.50 -5.81 -1.15
C ALA A 446 12.26 -7.31 -1.40
N PHE A 447 12.50 -7.79 -2.62
CA PHE A 447 12.36 -9.20 -2.98
C PHE A 447 13.34 -10.07 -2.18
N ALA A 448 14.61 -9.69 -2.12
CA ALA A 448 15.62 -10.39 -1.34
C ALA A 448 15.24 -10.48 0.15
N ALA A 449 14.74 -9.37 0.73
CA ALA A 449 14.30 -9.37 2.12
C ALA A 449 13.12 -10.32 2.37
N VAL A 450 12.15 -10.39 1.45
CA VAL A 450 11.01 -11.31 1.56
C VAL A 450 11.49 -12.77 1.47
N VAL A 451 12.41 -13.08 0.56
CA VAL A 451 13.00 -14.42 0.45
C VAL A 451 13.76 -14.78 1.73
N GLU A 452 14.64 -13.90 2.21
CA GLU A 452 15.41 -14.12 3.43
C GLU A 452 14.50 -14.29 4.65
N ALA A 453 13.52 -13.40 4.85
CA ALA A 453 12.57 -13.48 5.95
C ALA A 453 11.74 -14.77 5.91
N SER A 454 11.31 -15.19 4.71
CA SER A 454 10.50 -16.40 4.53
C SER A 454 11.27 -17.71 4.73
N LEU A 455 12.58 -17.72 4.48
CA LEU A 455 13.41 -18.92 4.56
C LEU A 455 14.23 -19.00 5.85
N ALA A 456 14.90 -17.89 6.21
CA ALA A 456 15.87 -17.87 7.30
C ALA A 456 15.30 -17.36 8.65
N HIS A 457 14.16 -16.64 8.63
CA HIS A 457 13.56 -16.00 9.82
C HIS A 457 12.24 -16.64 10.25
N ARG A 458 11.98 -17.89 9.94
CA ARG A 458 10.79 -18.62 10.38
C ARG A 458 10.78 -18.90 11.88
N SER A 459 11.95 -19.10 12.44
CA SER A 459 12.14 -19.41 13.87
C SER A 459 12.82 -18.26 14.59
N PRO A 460 12.51 -18.04 15.87
CA PRO A 460 13.23 -17.06 16.68
C PRO A 460 14.74 -17.29 16.66
N ARG A 461 15.51 -16.21 16.50
CA ARG A 461 16.97 -16.24 16.54
C ARG A 461 17.53 -16.21 17.97
N HIS A 462 16.71 -15.77 18.92
CA HIS A 462 17.09 -15.59 20.32
C HIS A 462 16.26 -16.52 21.20
N ALA A 463 16.83 -16.91 22.33
CA ALA A 463 16.14 -17.74 23.32
C ALA A 463 14.91 -16.99 23.89
N PRO A 464 13.85 -17.71 24.28
CA PRO A 464 12.63 -17.09 24.82
C PRO A 464 12.88 -16.17 26.01
N GLU A 465 13.87 -16.49 26.85
CA GLU A 465 14.23 -15.69 28.02
C GLU A 465 14.80 -14.33 27.62
N VAL A 466 15.57 -14.27 26.55
CA VAL A 466 16.14 -13.03 26.00
C VAL A 466 15.03 -12.16 25.42
N THR A 467 14.16 -12.73 24.59
CA THR A 467 13.05 -12.00 23.97
C THR A 467 12.05 -11.50 25.01
N SER A 468 11.81 -12.28 26.09
CA SER A 468 10.93 -11.85 27.18
C SER A 468 11.50 -10.67 27.97
N ARG A 469 12.83 -10.61 28.17
CA ARG A 469 13.47 -9.42 28.77
C ARG A 469 13.32 -8.18 27.88
N TRP A 470 13.60 -8.32 26.59
CA TRP A 470 13.45 -7.23 25.63
C TRP A 470 11.99 -6.74 25.53
N ASP A 471 11.02 -7.67 25.56
CA ASP A 471 9.60 -7.34 25.60
C ASP A 471 9.28 -6.49 26.87
N ALA A 472 9.81 -6.86 28.03
CA ALA A 472 9.61 -6.09 29.27
C ALA A 472 10.21 -4.67 29.17
N VAL A 473 11.40 -4.53 28.59
CA VAL A 473 12.01 -3.21 28.31
C VAL A 473 11.13 -2.37 27.40
N MET A 474 10.63 -2.96 26.31
CA MET A 474 9.76 -2.26 25.35
C MET A 474 8.42 -1.88 25.97
N GLU A 475 7.85 -2.68 26.88
CA GLU A 475 6.61 -2.33 27.58
C GLU A 475 6.83 -1.10 28.49
N VAL A 476 7.92 -1.07 29.25
CA VAL A 476 8.26 0.11 30.08
C VAL A 476 8.48 1.34 29.21
N ALA A 477 9.31 1.23 28.18
CA ALA A 477 9.62 2.33 27.27
C ALA A 477 8.37 2.83 26.52
N SER A 478 7.53 1.91 26.01
CA SER A 478 6.31 2.23 25.30
C SER A 478 5.29 2.93 26.20
N ASN A 479 5.08 2.45 27.43
CA ASN A 479 4.13 3.04 28.35
C ASN A 479 4.54 4.46 28.77
N ALA A 480 5.83 4.70 29.05
CA ALA A 480 6.35 6.02 29.37
C ALA A 480 6.27 6.98 28.16
N ALA A 481 6.62 6.49 26.96
CA ALA A 481 6.50 7.25 25.74
C ALA A 481 5.05 7.63 25.42
N TYR A 482 4.12 6.68 25.59
CA TYR A 482 2.68 6.91 25.43
C TYR A 482 2.18 8.00 26.38
N GLY A 483 2.55 7.89 27.67
CA GLY A 483 2.20 8.91 28.69
C GLY A 483 2.70 10.30 28.32
N ALA A 484 3.97 10.42 27.90
CA ALA A 484 4.57 11.67 27.46
C ALA A 484 3.86 12.25 26.23
N TYR A 485 3.63 11.41 25.21
CA TYR A 485 2.98 11.84 23.97
C TYR A 485 1.51 12.23 24.18
N ARG A 486 0.72 11.42 24.91
CA ARG A 486 -0.69 11.73 25.22
C ARG A 486 -0.80 12.95 26.10
N GLY A 487 0.09 13.13 27.08
CA GLY A 487 0.15 14.34 27.91
C GLY A 487 0.40 15.60 27.07
N PHE A 488 1.27 15.53 26.09
CA PHE A 488 1.49 16.61 25.14
C PHE A 488 0.25 16.88 24.28
N LEU A 489 -0.38 15.83 23.72
CA LEU A 489 -1.59 15.97 22.87
C LEU A 489 -2.78 16.57 23.63
N GLN A 490 -2.91 16.28 24.92
CA GLN A 490 -4.01 16.74 25.77
C GLN A 490 -3.73 18.08 26.44
N ALA A 491 -2.53 18.67 26.25
CA ALA A 491 -2.18 19.94 26.83
C ALA A 491 -3.11 21.07 26.32
N PRO A 492 -3.68 21.89 27.20
CA PRO A 492 -4.58 22.98 26.81
C PRO A 492 -3.91 23.93 25.82
N GLY A 493 -4.59 24.21 24.69
CA GLY A 493 -4.07 25.10 23.65
C GLY A 493 -3.17 24.43 22.60
N LEU A 494 -2.85 23.11 22.71
CA LEU A 494 -2.01 22.43 21.73
C LEU A 494 -2.61 22.43 20.32
N VAL A 495 -3.92 22.26 20.18
CA VAL A 495 -4.61 22.30 18.88
C VAL A 495 -4.40 23.65 18.19
N GLU A 496 -4.51 24.73 18.95
CA GLU A 496 -4.28 26.09 18.44
C GLU A 496 -2.82 26.32 18.12
N TYR A 497 -1.91 25.87 18.99
CA TYR A 497 -0.46 25.89 18.72
C TYR A 497 -0.13 25.17 17.42
N PHE A 498 -0.62 23.94 17.20
CA PHE A 498 -0.41 23.18 15.98
C PHE A 498 -0.94 23.88 14.74
N ARG A 499 -2.17 24.41 14.80
CA ARG A 499 -2.79 25.15 13.69
C ARG A 499 -2.04 26.41 13.33
N THR A 500 -1.54 27.14 14.34
CA THR A 500 -0.84 28.41 14.13
C THR A 500 0.62 28.22 13.74
N SER A 501 1.33 27.27 14.36
CA SER A 501 2.75 27.00 14.08
C SER A 501 2.99 26.19 12.80
N THR A 502 1.95 25.76 12.08
CA THR A 502 2.07 24.94 10.87
C THR A 502 1.12 25.44 9.76
N PRO A 503 1.37 25.11 8.48
CA PRO A 503 0.44 25.45 7.39
C PRO A 503 -0.73 24.48 7.26
N VAL A 504 -1.14 23.77 8.32
CA VAL A 504 -2.14 22.70 8.24
C VAL A 504 -3.52 23.17 7.75
N GLU A 505 -3.90 24.40 8.06
CA GLU A 505 -5.16 25.00 7.61
C GLU A 505 -5.14 25.24 6.09
N GLU A 506 -4.01 25.68 5.58
CA GLU A 506 -3.82 26.00 4.16
C GLU A 506 -3.64 24.73 3.32
N LEU A 507 -3.28 23.60 3.94
CA LEU A 507 -3.21 22.30 3.26
C LEU A 507 -4.58 21.82 2.75
N ALA A 508 -5.66 22.29 3.33
CA ALA A 508 -7.01 21.96 2.86
C ALA A 508 -7.28 22.49 1.44
N GLU A 509 -6.60 23.56 1.03
CA GLU A 509 -6.67 24.14 -0.31
C GLU A 509 -5.76 23.44 -1.34
N MET A 510 -4.96 22.48 -0.89
CA MET A 510 -4.13 21.65 -1.76
C MET A 510 -4.83 20.35 -2.09
N ASN A 511 -4.75 19.93 -3.34
CA ASN A 511 -5.14 18.57 -3.75
C ASN A 511 -4.06 17.56 -3.31
N ILE A 512 -3.80 17.46 -1.99
CA ILE A 512 -2.89 16.46 -1.43
C ILE A 512 -3.66 15.19 -1.13
N GLY A 513 -3.38 14.14 -1.90
CA GLY A 513 -4.08 12.89 -1.80
C GLY A 513 -5.51 12.95 -2.33
N SER A 514 -6.19 11.84 -2.28
CA SER A 514 -7.57 11.69 -2.76
C SER A 514 -8.64 12.11 -1.75
N ARG A 515 -8.25 12.57 -0.54
CA ARG A 515 -9.18 12.79 0.58
C ARG A 515 -9.15 14.22 1.11
N PRO A 516 -10.28 14.74 1.65
CA PRO A 516 -10.28 15.96 2.43
C PRO A 516 -9.34 15.87 3.65
N ALA A 517 -8.76 16.97 4.05
CA ALA A 517 -7.82 17.02 5.19
C ALA A 517 -8.47 16.67 6.54
N ARG A 518 -9.81 16.77 6.65
CA ARG A 518 -10.58 16.50 7.88
C ARG A 518 -11.68 15.48 7.67
N ARG A 519 -12.02 14.73 8.73
CA ARG A 519 -13.13 13.75 8.76
C ARG A 519 -14.47 14.37 9.18
N GLY A 520 -14.49 15.50 9.89
CA GLY A 520 -15.67 16.10 10.52
C GLY A 520 -15.67 17.61 10.53
N ALA A 521 -16.54 18.22 11.35
CA ALA A 521 -16.66 19.65 11.55
C ALA A 521 -15.40 20.26 12.13
N ALA A 522 -15.23 21.59 12.00
CA ALA A 522 -14.03 22.30 12.42
C ALA A 522 -13.69 22.19 13.93
N ASP A 523 -14.64 21.76 14.74
CA ASP A 523 -14.53 21.72 16.22
C ASP A 523 -14.04 20.40 16.83
N ASP A 524 -13.81 19.35 16.04
CA ASP A 524 -13.45 18.02 16.56
C ASP A 524 -11.96 17.89 17.04
N GLY A 525 -11.27 18.99 17.23
CA GLY A 525 -9.91 19.02 17.77
C GLY A 525 -8.90 18.24 16.91
N ILE A 526 -7.96 17.52 17.56
CA ILE A 526 -6.96 16.67 16.91
C ILE A 526 -7.63 15.41 16.33
N ASP A 527 -8.69 14.91 16.95
CA ASP A 527 -9.35 13.67 16.52
C ASP A 527 -10.02 13.84 15.15
N GLY A 528 -10.52 15.03 14.83
CA GLY A 528 -11.05 15.38 13.52
C GLY A 528 -10.00 15.50 12.42
N LEU A 529 -8.73 15.64 12.75
CA LEU A 529 -7.65 15.68 11.77
C LEU A 529 -7.28 14.27 11.30
N ARG A 530 -7.05 14.10 9.99
CA ARG A 530 -6.47 12.88 9.46
C ARG A 530 -4.97 12.78 9.79
N ALA A 531 -4.47 11.55 9.86
CA ALA A 531 -3.07 11.31 10.21
C ALA A 531 -2.07 11.95 9.22
N ILE A 532 -2.43 12.04 7.92
CA ILE A 532 -1.56 12.68 6.92
C ILE A 532 -1.37 14.18 7.19
N PRO A 533 -2.42 15.00 7.28
CA PRO A 533 -2.28 16.42 7.62
C PRO A 533 -1.58 16.65 8.96
N TRP A 534 -1.79 15.77 9.95
CA TRP A 534 -1.09 15.81 11.23
C TRP A 534 0.43 15.69 11.06
N VAL A 535 0.90 14.60 10.45
CA VAL A 535 2.34 14.38 10.26
C VAL A 535 2.93 15.42 9.32
N PHE A 536 2.18 15.81 8.29
CA PHE A 536 2.63 16.76 7.29
C PHE A 536 2.81 18.17 7.87
N GLY A 537 1.87 18.65 8.67
CA GLY A 537 1.98 19.97 9.33
C GLY A 537 3.24 20.08 10.18
N TRP A 538 3.50 19.09 11.04
CA TRP A 538 4.71 19.06 11.86
C TRP A 538 6.01 19.00 11.02
N THR A 539 5.97 18.33 9.89
CA THR A 539 7.12 18.26 8.98
C THR A 539 7.40 19.60 8.33
N GLN A 540 6.36 20.35 7.95
CA GLN A 540 6.48 21.67 7.32
C GLN A 540 7.15 22.68 8.23
N SER A 541 6.80 22.68 9.51
CA SER A 541 7.41 23.58 10.51
C SER A 541 8.73 23.06 11.10
N ARG A 542 9.32 22.00 10.54
CA ARG A 542 10.59 21.38 10.96
C ARG A 542 10.61 20.87 12.40
N GLN A 543 9.46 20.75 13.08
CA GLN A 543 9.35 20.17 14.44
C GLN A 543 9.32 18.63 14.40
N ILE A 544 8.71 18.05 13.41
CA ILE A 544 8.61 16.60 13.13
C ILE A 544 8.22 15.75 14.35
N VAL A 545 7.42 16.31 15.23
CA VAL A 545 6.97 15.72 16.50
C VAL A 545 6.55 14.24 16.40
N PRO A 546 5.73 13.82 15.40
CA PRO A 546 5.30 12.43 15.28
C PRO A 546 6.44 11.42 15.00
N GLY A 547 7.63 11.88 14.67
CA GLY A 547 8.75 11.00 14.33
C GLY A 547 9.69 10.64 15.48
N TRP A 548 9.58 11.34 16.62
CA TRP A 548 10.53 11.15 17.73
C TRP A 548 9.99 11.49 19.13
N PHE A 549 8.89 12.25 19.24
CA PHE A 549 8.39 12.71 20.55
C PHE A 549 7.96 11.53 21.43
N GLY A 550 8.42 11.55 22.67
CA GLY A 550 8.19 10.51 23.67
C GLY A 550 9.26 9.42 23.70
N VAL A 551 10.12 9.31 22.67
CA VAL A 551 11.19 8.29 22.65
C VAL A 551 12.19 8.52 23.78
N GLY A 552 12.62 9.78 24.00
CA GLY A 552 13.52 10.12 25.10
C GLY A 552 12.93 9.79 26.46
N ALA A 553 11.65 10.12 26.66
CA ALA A 553 10.93 9.77 27.90
C ALA A 553 10.87 8.24 28.11
N GLY A 554 10.62 7.48 27.04
CA GLY A 554 10.58 6.02 27.09
C GLY A 554 11.92 5.38 27.43
N LEU A 555 13.00 5.77 26.74
CA LEU A 555 14.34 5.23 26.99
C LEU A 555 14.85 5.61 28.39
N ALA A 556 14.63 6.86 28.82
CA ALA A 556 14.99 7.31 30.15
C ALA A 556 14.25 6.52 31.25
N ALA A 557 12.97 6.21 31.06
CA ALA A 557 12.21 5.41 32.02
C ALA A 557 12.78 3.99 32.15
N ALA A 558 13.09 3.33 31.04
CA ALA A 558 13.73 2.00 31.06
C ALA A 558 15.10 2.04 31.78
N ARG A 559 15.92 3.08 31.53
CA ARG A 559 17.20 3.26 32.28
C ARG A 559 16.99 3.49 33.78
N ALA A 560 15.98 4.26 34.13
CA ALA A 560 15.66 4.53 35.54
C ALA A 560 15.21 3.28 36.31
N GLU A 561 14.61 2.28 35.58
CA GLU A 561 14.29 0.96 36.12
C GLU A 561 15.48 -0.03 36.12
N GLY A 562 16.68 0.44 35.76
CA GLY A 562 17.88 -0.38 35.74
C GLY A 562 18.06 -1.24 34.50
N MET A 563 17.24 -1.06 33.46
CA MET A 563 17.26 -1.85 32.22
C MET A 563 18.25 -1.33 31.16
N GLY A 564 19.18 -0.47 31.53
CA GLY A 564 20.20 0.07 30.62
C GLY A 564 20.98 -1.00 29.86
N PRO A 565 21.54 -2.02 30.53
CA PRO A 565 22.25 -3.11 29.84
C PRO A 565 21.39 -3.88 28.84
N ASP A 566 20.09 -4.04 29.12
CA ASP A 566 19.17 -4.70 28.19
C ASP A 566 18.87 -3.82 26.96
N LEU A 567 18.79 -2.49 27.11
CA LEU A 567 18.69 -1.56 25.98
C LEU A 567 19.91 -1.64 25.06
N ASP A 568 21.11 -1.75 25.60
CA ASP A 568 22.34 -1.89 24.85
C ASP A 568 22.37 -3.24 24.10
N ASP A 569 22.01 -4.35 24.78
CA ASP A 569 21.86 -5.68 24.17
C ASP A 569 20.81 -5.69 23.02
N MET A 570 19.66 -5.03 23.22
CA MET A 570 18.64 -4.86 22.21
C MET A 570 19.17 -4.11 20.98
N TYR A 571 19.92 -3.03 21.18
CA TYR A 571 20.48 -2.25 20.08
C TYR A 571 21.52 -3.06 19.27
N GLU A 572 22.33 -3.84 19.94
CA GLU A 572 23.33 -4.69 19.30
C GLU A 572 22.71 -5.91 18.58
N SER A 573 21.70 -6.53 19.17
CA SER A 573 21.26 -7.87 18.77
C SER A 573 19.87 -7.93 18.12
N TRP A 574 18.98 -6.97 18.38
CA TRP A 574 17.61 -7.02 17.90
C TRP A 574 17.35 -6.10 16.71
N GLN A 575 17.19 -6.67 15.53
CA GLN A 575 17.02 -5.92 14.28
C GLN A 575 15.80 -4.97 14.31
N PHE A 576 14.70 -5.34 14.97
CA PHE A 576 13.54 -4.47 15.15
C PHE A 576 13.93 -3.18 15.86
N PHE A 577 14.58 -3.30 17.04
CA PHE A 577 14.94 -2.15 17.87
C PHE A 577 15.98 -1.26 17.18
N ARG A 578 16.96 -1.86 16.53
CA ARG A 578 17.95 -1.13 15.74
C ARG A 578 17.31 -0.32 14.61
N THR A 579 16.36 -0.91 13.90
CA THR A 579 15.63 -0.23 12.82
C THR A 579 14.77 0.92 13.38
N PHE A 580 14.11 0.70 14.53
CA PHE A 580 13.36 1.74 15.23
C PHE A 580 14.25 2.92 15.59
N VAL A 581 15.39 2.69 16.27
CA VAL A 581 16.35 3.73 16.65
C VAL A 581 16.89 4.48 15.43
N SER A 582 17.25 3.79 14.36
CA SER A 582 17.74 4.41 13.12
C SER A 582 16.69 5.33 12.47
N ASN A 583 15.41 4.96 12.49
CA ASN A 583 14.33 5.83 12.01
C ASN A 583 14.16 7.07 12.88
N VAL A 584 14.29 6.93 14.20
CA VAL A 584 14.27 8.05 15.15
C VAL A 584 15.46 8.98 14.90
N GLU A 585 16.69 8.46 14.79
CA GLU A 585 17.89 9.25 14.48
C GLU A 585 17.69 10.12 13.23
N MET A 586 17.12 9.53 12.17
CA MET A 586 16.88 10.23 10.93
C MET A 586 15.86 11.37 11.10
N THR A 587 14.78 11.18 11.86
CA THR A 587 13.78 12.22 12.10
C THR A 587 14.31 13.31 13.02
N LEU A 588 15.10 12.96 14.03
CA LEU A 588 15.84 13.93 14.84
C LEU A 588 16.79 14.80 14.01
N PHE A 589 17.55 14.16 13.09
CA PHE A 589 18.49 14.89 12.24
C PHE A 589 17.79 15.83 11.23
N LYS A 590 16.57 15.53 10.84
CA LYS A 590 15.72 16.39 9.99
C LYS A 590 15.03 17.50 10.76
N THR A 591 14.88 17.36 12.07
CA THR A 591 14.28 18.39 12.93
C THR A 591 15.22 19.59 13.04
N ASP A 592 14.67 20.80 12.88
CA ASP A 592 15.42 22.05 12.99
C ASP A 592 14.69 22.99 13.94
N LEU A 593 15.18 23.07 15.16
CA LEU A 593 14.57 23.90 16.21
C LEU A 593 14.76 25.41 15.95
N ALA A 594 15.76 25.83 15.19
CA ALA A 594 15.93 27.24 14.83
C ALA A 594 14.88 27.69 13.82
N ILE A 595 14.64 26.89 12.77
CA ILE A 595 13.54 27.12 11.82
C ILE A 595 12.19 27.00 12.55
N ALA A 596 11.99 25.97 13.37
CA ALA A 596 10.77 25.80 14.16
C ALA A 596 10.48 27.02 15.07
N HIS A 597 11.51 27.55 15.74
CA HIS A 597 11.39 28.76 16.53
C HIS A 597 10.94 29.97 15.68
N HIS A 598 11.42 30.07 14.43
CA HIS A 598 10.99 31.15 13.55
C HIS A 598 9.49 31.09 13.22
N TYR A 599 8.93 29.88 12.99
CA TYR A 599 7.48 29.70 12.87
C TYR A 599 6.75 30.12 14.14
N VAL A 600 7.22 29.67 15.29
CA VAL A 600 6.57 29.94 16.58
C VAL A 600 6.63 31.44 16.93
N ALA A 601 7.79 32.06 16.85
CA ALA A 601 7.97 33.47 17.19
C ALA A 601 7.19 34.43 16.26
N THR A 602 6.91 34.02 15.02
CA THR A 602 6.23 34.88 14.04
C THR A 602 4.72 34.63 13.98
N LEU A 603 4.27 33.40 14.20
CA LEU A 603 2.89 32.99 13.90
C LEU A 603 2.07 32.63 15.13
N VAL A 604 2.69 32.32 16.27
CA VAL A 604 2.02 31.76 17.45
C VAL A 604 1.90 32.83 18.55
N ASP A 605 0.74 32.82 19.22
CA ASP A 605 0.55 33.67 20.39
C ASP A 605 1.57 33.30 21.48
N PRO A 606 2.27 34.31 22.10
CA PRO A 606 3.22 34.06 23.18
C PRO A 606 2.68 33.21 24.35
N ALA A 607 1.37 33.23 24.62
CA ALA A 607 0.76 32.40 25.65
C ALA A 607 0.84 30.88 25.33
N LEU A 608 1.06 30.50 24.06
CA LEU A 608 1.17 29.12 23.62
C LEU A 608 2.62 28.64 23.40
N HIS A 609 3.62 29.51 23.65
CA HIS A 609 5.04 29.16 23.43
C HIS A 609 5.51 28.02 24.36
N CYS A 610 4.83 27.80 25.50
CA CYS A 610 5.12 26.68 26.40
C CYS A 610 5.07 25.30 25.70
N HIS A 611 4.30 25.15 24.60
CA HIS A 611 4.27 23.94 23.82
C HIS A 611 5.57 23.73 23.03
N PHE A 612 6.16 24.82 22.53
CA PHE A 612 7.47 24.76 21.89
C PHE A 612 8.59 24.43 22.90
N ASP A 613 8.52 25.00 24.11
CA ASP A 613 9.45 24.67 25.18
C ASP A 613 9.40 23.18 25.53
N ALA A 614 8.18 22.59 25.55
CA ALA A 614 8.00 21.15 25.73
C ALA A 614 8.58 20.32 24.57
N VAL A 615 8.43 20.79 23.34
CA VAL A 615 9.05 20.16 22.14
C VAL A 615 10.58 20.20 22.25
N CYS A 616 11.17 21.36 22.62
CA CYS A 616 12.62 21.50 22.80
C CYS A 616 13.16 20.58 23.90
N ALA A 617 12.51 20.56 25.07
CA ALA A 617 12.93 19.71 26.16
C ALA A 617 12.92 18.22 25.84
N GLU A 618 11.86 17.75 25.15
CA GLU A 618 11.78 16.35 24.74
C GLU A 618 12.76 16.02 23.58
N TYR A 619 13.02 16.97 22.69
CA TYR A 619 14.04 16.81 21.64
C TYR A 619 15.43 16.60 22.25
N GLU A 620 15.84 17.49 23.17
CA GLU A 620 17.13 17.39 23.85
C GLU A 620 17.27 16.07 24.61
N ARG A 621 16.22 15.64 25.33
CA ARG A 621 16.17 14.36 26.01
C ARG A 621 16.33 13.20 25.02
N THR A 622 15.59 13.23 23.91
CA THR A 622 15.62 12.15 22.93
C THR A 622 16.99 12.04 22.26
N VAL A 623 17.62 13.18 21.91
CA VAL A 623 18.99 13.20 21.36
C VAL A 623 19.97 12.63 22.39
N ALA A 624 19.87 13.02 23.65
CA ALA A 624 20.77 12.53 24.70
C ALA A 624 20.65 11.01 24.90
N GLU A 625 19.42 10.48 24.98
CA GLU A 625 19.20 9.04 25.14
C GLU A 625 19.62 8.22 23.93
N VAL A 626 19.30 8.70 22.71
CA VAL A 626 19.69 8.02 21.48
C VAL A 626 21.20 8.03 21.28
N THR A 627 21.88 9.14 21.53
CA THR A 627 23.35 9.21 21.42
C THR A 627 24.06 8.39 22.50
N ALA A 628 23.50 8.33 23.71
CA ALA A 628 24.00 7.45 24.78
C ALA A 628 23.86 5.96 24.40
N LEU A 629 22.73 5.59 23.79
CA LEU A 629 22.46 4.22 23.35
C LEU A 629 23.36 3.80 22.17
N THR A 630 23.53 4.68 21.19
CA THR A 630 24.30 4.39 19.97
C THR A 630 25.80 4.55 20.15
N GLY A 631 26.24 5.25 21.20
CA GLY A 631 27.64 5.58 21.47
C GLY A 631 28.26 6.57 20.47
N ARG A 632 27.46 7.25 19.64
CA ARG A 632 27.90 8.13 18.56
C ARG A 632 26.92 9.28 18.31
N GLY A 633 27.34 10.29 17.54
CA GLY A 633 26.46 11.35 17.09
C GLY A 633 25.43 10.87 16.05
N LEU A 634 24.33 11.63 15.88
CA LEU A 634 23.25 11.26 14.97
C LEU A 634 23.76 11.01 13.55
N LEU A 635 23.40 9.84 12.98
CA LEU A 635 23.72 9.39 11.63
C LEU A 635 25.26 9.34 11.31
N GLU A 636 26.13 9.21 12.28
CA GLU A 636 27.58 9.11 12.01
C GLU A 636 27.94 7.82 11.27
N ASP A 637 27.20 6.73 11.46
CA ASP A 637 27.37 5.47 10.73
C ASP A 637 26.77 5.49 9.32
N LEU A 638 25.96 6.51 8.98
CA LEU A 638 25.32 6.70 7.69
C LEU A 638 25.80 8.00 7.00
N PRO A 639 27.11 8.15 6.70
CA PRO A 639 27.70 9.40 6.26
C PRO A 639 27.11 9.91 4.93
N ILE A 640 26.69 9.02 4.05
CA ILE A 640 26.04 9.38 2.78
C ILE A 640 24.67 10.03 3.05
N LEU A 641 23.85 9.42 3.93
CA LEU A 641 22.55 9.95 4.31
C LEU A 641 22.70 11.29 5.03
N ARG A 642 23.60 11.35 6.03
CA ARG A 642 23.91 12.56 6.79
C ARG A 642 24.29 13.73 5.88
N ARG A 643 25.20 13.49 4.93
CA ARG A 643 25.62 14.51 3.93
C ARG A 643 24.47 14.91 3.01
N ALA A 644 23.67 13.96 2.55
CA ALA A 644 22.54 14.24 1.67
C ALA A 644 21.46 15.09 2.38
N LEU A 645 21.23 14.89 3.67
CA LEU A 645 20.32 15.71 4.48
C LEU A 645 20.90 17.12 4.69
N ALA A 646 22.15 17.23 5.11
CA ALA A 646 22.80 18.53 5.32
C ALA A 646 22.84 19.42 4.06
N VAL A 647 23.03 18.82 2.88
CA VAL A 647 22.97 19.56 1.60
C VAL A 647 21.57 20.10 1.34
N ARG A 648 20.53 19.36 1.76
CA ARG A 648 19.13 19.79 1.56
C ARG A 648 18.76 21.00 2.43
N ASP A 649 19.28 21.09 3.65
CA ASP A 649 19.00 22.21 4.54
C ASP A 649 19.35 23.54 3.89
N ALA A 650 20.43 23.61 3.09
CA ALA A 650 20.87 24.82 2.41
C ALA A 650 19.80 25.44 1.46
N TYR A 651 18.89 24.62 0.91
CA TYR A 651 17.79 25.14 0.08
C TYR A 651 16.43 25.06 0.76
N LEU A 652 16.28 24.24 1.80
CA LEU A 652 15.05 24.16 2.58
C LEU A 652 14.86 25.37 3.50
N ASP A 653 15.92 25.82 4.16
CA ASP A 653 15.85 26.93 5.11
C ASP A 653 15.32 28.24 4.47
N PRO A 654 15.81 28.68 3.28
CA PRO A 654 15.20 29.82 2.61
C PRO A 654 13.72 29.63 2.27
N ILE A 655 13.31 28.41 1.89
CA ILE A 655 11.91 28.11 1.57
C ILE A 655 11.05 28.17 2.83
N ASN A 656 11.53 27.64 3.97
CA ASN A 656 10.85 27.72 5.25
C ASN A 656 10.68 29.18 5.72
N VAL A 657 11.75 29.99 5.66
CA VAL A 657 11.69 31.42 6.01
C VAL A 657 10.67 32.16 5.15
N LEU A 658 10.70 31.92 3.83
CA LEU A 658 9.71 32.50 2.91
C LEU A 658 8.29 32.03 3.23
N GLN A 659 8.11 30.75 3.58
CA GLN A 659 6.80 30.22 3.96
C GLN A 659 6.22 30.90 5.18
N VAL A 660 7.02 31.17 6.22
CA VAL A 660 6.59 31.90 7.42
C VAL A 660 6.07 33.30 7.09
N ASP A 661 6.82 34.07 6.27
CA ASP A 661 6.39 35.39 5.84
C ASP A 661 5.07 35.34 5.02
N LEU A 662 4.96 34.38 4.09
CA LEU A 662 3.75 34.20 3.30
C LEU A 662 2.55 33.78 4.15
N LEU A 663 2.73 32.91 5.14
CA LEU A 663 1.69 32.51 6.11
C LEU A 663 1.20 33.71 6.91
N ALA A 664 2.12 34.51 7.47
CA ALA A 664 1.77 35.70 8.24
C ALA A 664 0.95 36.69 7.40
N ARG A 665 1.36 36.94 6.17
CA ARG A 665 0.64 37.83 5.25
C ARG A 665 -0.71 37.26 4.82
N TYR A 666 -0.80 35.97 4.50
CA TYR A 666 -2.04 35.32 4.07
C TYR A 666 -3.09 35.34 5.19
N ARG A 667 -2.69 34.94 6.40
CA ARG A 667 -3.56 34.93 7.58
C ARG A 667 -3.99 36.33 8.00
N GLY A 668 -3.09 37.31 7.96
CA GLY A 668 -3.40 38.70 8.25
C GLY A 668 -4.42 39.30 7.28
N ARG A 669 -4.34 39.00 5.98
CA ARG A 669 -5.31 39.46 4.96
C ARG A 669 -6.66 38.73 5.10
N ARG A 670 -6.66 37.43 5.34
CA ARG A 670 -7.90 36.64 5.53
C ARG A 670 -8.71 37.15 6.73
N ALA A 671 -8.07 37.63 7.77
CA ALA A 671 -8.73 38.26 8.92
C ALA A 671 -9.36 39.63 8.58
N GLY A 672 -8.86 40.35 7.56
CA GLY A 672 -9.31 41.69 7.19
C GLY A 672 -10.24 41.79 5.97
N SER A 673 -10.31 40.79 5.09
CA SER A 673 -11.17 40.76 3.89
C SER A 673 -11.38 39.33 3.40
N PRO A 674 -12.64 38.97 3.03
CA PRO A 674 -12.94 37.64 2.47
C PRO A 674 -12.36 37.42 1.06
N ASP A 675 -11.94 38.47 0.37
CA ASP A 675 -11.36 38.37 -0.99
C ASP A 675 -9.90 37.92 -0.88
N THR A 676 -9.70 36.65 -0.92
CA THR A 676 -8.38 36.00 -0.78
C THR A 676 -7.56 36.26 -2.04
N ASP A 677 -6.35 36.80 -1.87
CA ASP A 677 -5.39 36.95 -2.95
C ASP A 677 -4.92 35.55 -3.44
N GLU A 678 -5.55 35.04 -4.50
CA GLU A 678 -5.30 33.74 -5.09
C GLU A 678 -3.82 33.54 -5.44
N ARG A 679 -3.11 34.63 -5.82
CA ARG A 679 -1.68 34.58 -6.10
C ARG A 679 -0.86 34.32 -4.86
N LEU A 680 -1.24 34.93 -3.72
CA LEU A 680 -0.55 34.74 -2.46
C LEU A 680 -0.72 33.30 -1.96
N LEU A 681 -1.94 32.77 -2.03
CA LEU A 681 -2.23 31.37 -1.71
C LEU A 681 -1.42 30.42 -2.60
N ARG A 682 -1.45 30.62 -3.92
CA ARG A 682 -0.68 29.78 -4.84
C ARG A 682 0.81 29.80 -4.55
N THR A 683 1.36 30.98 -4.22
CA THR A 683 2.78 31.11 -3.87
C THR A 683 3.11 30.39 -2.56
N LEU A 684 2.23 30.50 -1.57
CA LEU A 684 2.34 29.78 -0.31
C LEU A 684 2.34 28.26 -0.55
N LEU A 685 1.38 27.75 -1.33
CA LEU A 685 1.28 26.33 -1.65
C LEU A 685 2.50 25.79 -2.42
N LEU A 686 3.17 26.64 -3.22
CA LEU A 686 4.46 26.28 -3.84
C LEU A 686 5.57 26.06 -2.80
N THR A 687 5.62 26.87 -1.74
CA THR A 687 6.60 26.64 -0.66
C THR A 687 6.32 25.37 0.11
N VAL A 688 5.03 25.04 0.33
CA VAL A 688 4.62 23.76 0.94
C VAL A 688 5.14 22.59 0.13
N ASN A 689 4.95 22.62 -1.21
CA ASN A 689 5.48 21.59 -2.10
C ASN A 689 7.02 21.54 -2.07
N GLY A 690 7.68 22.70 -2.02
CA GLY A 690 9.13 22.78 -1.95
C GLY A 690 9.70 22.13 -0.68
N VAL A 691 9.12 22.44 0.48
CA VAL A 691 9.51 21.80 1.76
C VAL A 691 9.24 20.31 1.73
N ALA A 692 8.07 19.89 1.25
CA ALA A 692 7.70 18.47 1.13
C ALA A 692 8.69 17.67 0.27
N ALA A 693 9.01 18.20 -0.91
CA ALA A 693 9.97 17.59 -1.84
C ALA A 693 11.37 17.51 -1.24
N GLY A 694 11.86 18.58 -0.63
CA GLY A 694 13.17 18.60 0.02
C GLY A 694 13.28 17.69 1.22
N MET A 695 12.23 17.62 2.05
CA MET A 695 12.17 16.72 3.20
C MET A 695 11.97 15.25 2.79
N ARG A 696 11.55 14.99 1.56
CA ARG A 696 11.09 13.66 1.09
C ARG A 696 10.11 13.03 2.07
N ASN A 697 9.18 13.84 2.53
CA ASN A 697 8.18 13.43 3.49
C ASN A 697 6.92 14.28 3.35
N THR A 698 5.83 13.65 2.98
CA THR A 698 4.51 14.28 2.83
C THR A 698 3.51 13.78 3.88
N GLY A 699 4.02 13.20 4.87
CA GLY A 699 3.22 12.69 5.99
C GLY A 699 3.40 11.22 6.30
#